data_08db9d75bda6ed7aeaad3ec116e826c2
#
_entry.id   08db9d75bda6ed7aeaad3ec116e826c2
#
_cell.length_a   1.000
_cell.length_b   1.000
_cell.length_c   1.000
_cell.angle_alpha   90.00
_cell.angle_beta   90.00
_cell.angle_gamma   90.00
#
_symmetry.space_group_name_H-M   'P 1'
#
loop_
_entity.id
_entity.type
_entity.pdbx_description
1 polymer ?
#
loop_
_entity_poly.entity_id
_entity_poly.type
_entity_poly.pdbx_seq_one_letter_code
_entity_poly.pdbx_strand_id
1 'polypeptide(L)'
;MIGLVGLAGILVLGQSGAWKPAPVPISTRWAAEVKPDKVLPEYPRPQMVRERWENLNGLWDYAIRPREETRPPRWDGKILVPFAAESSLSGVGKTVGDTNRLWYKRDFTVPPSWQGQRVLLHFGAVDWQCEVFLNGEKVGEHEGGYDSFSLDLTGKLRGEPGTPQQLAVAVWDPTDKGPQPRGKQVSKPEGIWYTPVTGIWQTVWMEAVPRSSITGLVLTPDLENGSLKITVRADGERTEPESCTVVVRAEDDEVARATITENKESSIKLSLVKPWSPADPFLYDLEVRLASGDRVTSYFGLRSIAVGKDPAKPSGPNRLLLNGKPLFQFGPLDQGWWPDGLYTAPTDAALLYDIEMTRRMGFNMCRKHVKVEPERWYHHCDKAGLLVWQDMPNGDRNIGPGQPDITREARSEAIYRRELKALIEGKRNHPCIVVWVPFNEGWGQFKTNEILEETKKLDPTRLVDGPSGWTDRKGGDMQDAHVYPGPGMPGLEDRRAAVLGEYGGLGLPLEGHLWLQKGNWGYQSFRDPASLANAYKNLNLRLGGLVGKGLAAAVYTQTTDVEVEVNGLMTFDRAILKLPPEAREWNERLYQAQPEFTDLLPTAITKAGTWRFTTSTPGADWEKPGFDASGWKEGTGGFGTEGTPNSRIGTVWNTPEIWLRRDFRLDSVPTGLLALDIHHDEDAVVYLNGVKVADLPGYSTGYELLPLDGKALEALKPGANTLAIHCKQTRGGQYIDAGLLIGITKQKDR
;
A
#
# COMPACT_ATOMS: atom_id res chain seq x y z
N MET A 1 80.88 -28.47 1.76
CA MET A 1 79.65 -28.33 2.59
C MET A 1 78.63 -27.56 1.77
N ILE A 2 77.76 -28.33 1.21
CA ILE A 2 76.65 -27.80 0.34
C ILE A 2 75.41 -27.78 1.21
N GLY A 3 74.89 -26.58 1.45
CA GLY A 3 73.67 -26.38 2.22
C GLY A 3 72.44 -26.44 1.28
N LEU A 4 71.56 -27.41 1.51
CA LEU A 4 70.24 -27.45 0.90
C LEU A 4 69.31 -26.38 1.50
N VAL A 5 68.79 -25.49 0.68
CA VAL A 5 67.68 -24.58 1.04
C VAL A 5 66.37 -25.29 0.63
N GLY A 6 65.61 -25.72 1.63
CA GLY A 6 64.28 -26.26 1.41
C GLY A 6 63.25 -25.14 1.17
N LEU A 7 62.61 -25.11 0.01
CA LEU A 7 61.39 -24.31 -0.24
C LEU A 7 60.23 -24.95 0.49
N ALA A 8 59.76 -24.32 1.56
CA ALA A 8 58.48 -24.62 2.18
C ALA A 8 57.37 -23.94 1.35
N GLY A 9 56.63 -24.72 0.55
CA GLY A 9 55.43 -24.27 -0.09
C GLY A 9 54.32 -24.04 0.94
N ILE A 10 53.94 -22.80 1.14
CA ILE A 10 52.79 -22.44 1.95
C ILE A 10 51.52 -22.80 1.14
N LEU A 11 50.89 -23.93 1.48
CA LEU A 11 49.53 -24.21 1.08
C LEU A 11 48.63 -23.20 1.79
N VAL A 12 48.18 -22.19 1.07
CA VAL A 12 47.05 -21.35 1.50
C VAL A 12 45.78 -22.21 1.36
N LEU A 13 45.46 -22.94 2.42
CA LEU A 13 44.12 -23.47 2.60
C LEU A 13 43.15 -22.29 2.69
N GLY A 14 42.42 -22.02 1.59
CA GLY A 14 41.32 -21.09 1.60
C GLY A 14 40.31 -21.54 2.66
N GLN A 15 40.30 -20.84 3.81
CA GLN A 15 39.16 -20.97 4.74
C GLN A 15 37.90 -20.57 3.96
N SER A 16 37.04 -21.53 3.68
CA SER A 16 35.64 -21.27 3.34
C SER A 16 35.02 -20.68 4.61
N GLY A 17 35.10 -19.33 4.75
CA GLY A 17 34.48 -18.62 5.86
C GLY A 17 33.00 -18.97 5.87
N ALA A 18 32.49 -19.33 7.05
CA ALA A 18 31.04 -19.50 7.24
C ALA A 18 30.33 -18.23 6.75
N TRP A 19 29.20 -18.39 6.04
CA TRP A 19 28.40 -17.26 5.59
C TRP A 19 28.09 -16.30 6.75
N LYS A 20 28.09 -14.99 6.48
CA LYS A 20 27.72 -13.93 7.41
C LYS A 20 26.95 -12.86 6.66
N PRO A 21 25.97 -12.21 7.30
CA PRO A 21 25.36 -10.99 6.75
C PRO A 21 26.42 -9.93 6.42
N ALA A 22 26.24 -9.20 5.34
CA ALA A 22 27.05 -8.03 5.03
C ALA A 22 26.74 -6.91 6.05
N PRO A 23 27.72 -6.00 6.33
CA PRO A 23 27.49 -4.88 7.22
C PRO A 23 26.31 -4.01 6.79
N VAL A 24 25.47 -3.60 7.74
CA VAL A 24 24.35 -2.70 7.55
C VAL A 24 24.20 -1.80 8.77
N PRO A 25 23.71 -0.55 8.63
CA PRO A 25 23.62 0.40 9.74
C PRO A 25 22.74 -0.08 10.89
N ILE A 26 21.59 -0.66 10.56
CA ILE A 26 20.63 -1.24 11.50
C ILE A 26 20.05 -2.53 10.90
N SER A 27 19.60 -3.44 11.74
CA SER A 27 18.94 -4.68 11.33
C SER A 27 17.76 -5.00 12.24
N THR A 28 16.83 -5.79 11.75
CA THR A 28 15.72 -6.28 12.56
C THR A 28 16.18 -7.39 13.49
N ARG A 29 15.42 -7.67 14.55
CA ARG A 29 15.67 -8.80 15.44
C ARG A 29 15.67 -10.16 14.73
N TRP A 30 14.90 -10.30 13.67
CA TRP A 30 14.78 -11.55 12.90
C TRP A 30 16.01 -11.86 12.03
N ALA A 31 16.86 -10.88 11.74
CA ALA A 31 18.11 -11.13 11.00
C ALA A 31 18.98 -12.18 11.68
N ALA A 32 18.98 -12.23 13.03
CA ALA A 32 19.71 -13.22 13.81
C ALA A 32 19.12 -14.66 13.73
N GLU A 33 17.87 -14.79 13.29
CA GLU A 33 17.18 -16.07 13.14
C GLU A 33 17.45 -16.73 11.78
N VAL A 34 17.94 -15.95 10.80
CA VAL A 34 18.21 -16.44 9.44
C VAL A 34 19.37 -17.43 9.44
N LYS A 35 19.09 -18.66 9.01
CA LYS A 35 20.08 -19.74 8.88
C LYS A 35 20.16 -20.20 7.44
N PRO A 36 21.37 -20.35 6.87
CA PRO A 36 21.57 -20.72 5.47
C PRO A 36 20.95 -22.05 5.04
N ASP A 37 20.79 -22.97 5.97
CA ASP A 37 20.20 -24.30 5.77
C ASP A 37 18.68 -24.33 5.97
N LYS A 38 18.07 -23.21 6.43
CA LYS A 38 16.63 -23.12 6.70
C LYS A 38 16.09 -21.73 6.42
N VAL A 39 16.27 -21.23 5.20
CA VAL A 39 15.80 -19.90 4.76
C VAL A 39 14.40 -19.99 4.20
N LEU A 40 13.44 -19.24 4.80
CA LEU A 40 12.04 -19.21 4.38
C LEU A 40 11.54 -20.60 4.00
N PRO A 41 11.43 -21.51 4.99
CA PRO A 41 11.16 -22.92 4.75
C PRO A 41 9.69 -23.22 4.45
N GLU A 42 8.82 -22.20 4.57
CA GLU A 42 7.39 -22.34 4.36
C GLU A 42 7.07 -22.53 2.88
N TYR A 43 5.98 -23.29 2.59
CA TYR A 43 5.51 -23.43 1.21
C TYR A 43 5.13 -22.04 0.64
N PRO A 44 5.68 -21.66 -0.53
CA PRO A 44 5.64 -20.25 -0.97
C PRO A 44 4.32 -19.83 -1.61
N ARG A 45 3.46 -20.75 -2.06
CA ARG A 45 2.24 -20.48 -2.84
C ARG A 45 0.98 -21.03 -2.15
N PRO A 46 0.46 -20.39 -1.07
CA PRO A 46 -0.70 -20.90 -0.29
C PRO A 46 -1.99 -21.06 -1.09
N GLN A 47 -2.14 -20.35 -2.21
CA GLN A 47 -3.30 -20.46 -3.09
C GLN A 47 -3.29 -21.69 -4.00
N MET A 48 -2.22 -22.48 -4.00
CA MET A 48 -2.15 -23.73 -4.75
C MET A 48 -1.07 -24.65 -4.16
N VAL A 49 -1.36 -25.28 -3.02
CA VAL A 49 -0.40 -26.08 -2.25
C VAL A 49 -0.32 -27.50 -2.79
N ARG A 50 0.91 -28.00 -2.94
CA ARG A 50 1.23 -29.42 -3.21
C ARG A 50 2.07 -30.03 -2.10
N GLU A 51 1.90 -31.31 -1.87
CA GLU A 51 2.64 -32.05 -0.84
C GLU A 51 4.09 -32.37 -1.26
N ARG A 52 4.31 -32.58 -2.58
CA ARG A 52 5.62 -32.99 -3.12
C ARG A 52 6.35 -31.76 -3.67
N TRP A 53 7.17 -31.17 -2.83
CA TRP A 53 7.98 -30.01 -3.18
C TRP A 53 9.31 -29.99 -2.45
N GLU A 54 10.29 -29.26 -2.98
CA GLU A 54 11.61 -29.06 -2.38
C GLU A 54 11.98 -27.58 -2.45
N ASN A 55 12.41 -27.03 -1.32
CA ASN A 55 12.89 -25.66 -1.22
C ASN A 55 14.35 -25.59 -1.73
N LEU A 56 14.61 -24.70 -2.68
CA LEU A 56 15.94 -24.44 -3.22
C LEU A 56 16.57 -23.15 -2.68
N ASN A 57 15.99 -22.50 -1.68
CA ASN A 57 16.65 -21.40 -0.98
C ASN A 57 17.93 -21.86 -0.28
N GLY A 58 18.75 -20.91 0.16
CA GLY A 58 19.99 -21.18 0.87
C GLY A 58 21.21 -20.68 0.13
N LEU A 59 22.38 -21.23 0.39
CA LEU A 59 23.63 -20.75 -0.20
C LEU A 59 23.80 -21.22 -1.64
N TRP A 60 23.96 -20.25 -2.55
CA TRP A 60 24.35 -20.45 -3.94
C TRP A 60 25.72 -19.83 -4.19
N ASP A 61 26.47 -20.29 -5.19
CA ASP A 61 27.63 -19.57 -5.69
C ASP A 61 27.15 -18.35 -6.46
N TYR A 62 27.85 -17.20 -6.37
CA TYR A 62 27.55 -16.02 -7.16
C TYR A 62 28.78 -15.44 -7.84
N ALA A 63 28.54 -14.70 -8.91
CA ALA A 63 29.53 -13.87 -9.58
C ALA A 63 28.89 -12.63 -10.20
N ILE A 64 29.52 -11.45 -10.05
CA ILE A 64 29.14 -10.22 -10.75
C ILE A 64 30.09 -10.05 -11.93
N ARG A 65 29.56 -9.99 -13.15
CA ARG A 65 30.34 -9.94 -14.40
C ARG A 65 29.79 -8.89 -15.36
N PRO A 66 30.61 -8.37 -16.27
CA PRO A 66 30.11 -7.52 -17.35
C PRO A 66 28.93 -8.17 -18.06
N ARG A 67 27.94 -7.38 -18.44
CA ARG A 67 26.68 -7.86 -19.04
C ARG A 67 26.89 -8.78 -20.26
N GLU A 68 27.92 -8.51 -21.05
CA GLU A 68 28.19 -9.26 -22.29
C GLU A 68 28.93 -10.59 -22.02
N GLU A 69 29.37 -10.86 -20.79
CA GLU A 69 30.05 -12.10 -20.46
C GLU A 69 29.06 -13.25 -20.35
N THR A 70 29.25 -14.27 -21.16
CA THR A 70 28.26 -15.37 -21.34
C THR A 70 28.30 -16.40 -20.21
N ARG A 71 29.40 -16.48 -19.47
CA ARG A 71 29.55 -17.40 -18.33
C ARG A 71 30.71 -16.95 -17.46
N PRO A 72 30.56 -16.90 -16.14
CA PRO A 72 31.68 -16.53 -15.25
C PRO A 72 32.78 -17.59 -15.26
N PRO A 73 34.04 -17.22 -15.50
CA PRO A 73 35.16 -18.15 -15.45
C PRO A 73 35.47 -18.62 -14.03
N ARG A 74 35.05 -17.83 -13.02
CA ARG A 74 35.18 -18.12 -11.59
C ARG A 74 34.03 -17.50 -10.81
N TRP A 75 33.73 -18.06 -9.66
CA TRP A 75 32.73 -17.57 -8.71
C TRP A 75 33.39 -16.64 -7.69
N ASP A 76 32.67 -15.59 -7.26
CA ASP A 76 33.20 -14.57 -6.35
C ASP A 76 32.96 -14.96 -4.88
N GLY A 77 32.03 -15.88 -4.61
CA GLY A 77 31.69 -16.33 -3.27
C GLY A 77 30.33 -16.99 -3.17
N LYS A 78 29.73 -16.91 -2.00
CA LYS A 78 28.37 -17.43 -1.71
C LYS A 78 27.40 -16.25 -1.52
N ILE A 79 26.20 -16.43 -2.03
CA ILE A 79 25.04 -15.55 -1.82
C ILE A 79 23.92 -16.36 -1.19
N LEU A 80 23.21 -15.79 -0.22
CA LEU A 80 22.07 -16.42 0.41
C LEU A 80 20.78 -16.08 -0.36
N VAL A 81 20.24 -17.01 -1.11
CA VAL A 81 18.95 -16.90 -1.81
C VAL A 81 17.82 -17.15 -0.81
N PRO A 82 16.74 -16.33 -0.80
CA PRO A 82 16.35 -15.35 -1.82
C PRO A 82 16.61 -13.89 -1.41
N PHE A 83 17.77 -13.54 -0.97
CA PHE A 83 18.10 -12.15 -0.64
C PHE A 83 18.86 -11.48 -1.79
N ALA A 84 18.38 -10.30 -2.22
CA ALA A 84 18.99 -9.53 -3.29
C ALA A 84 20.46 -9.18 -3.01
N ALA A 85 21.28 -9.06 -4.03
CA ALA A 85 22.73 -8.84 -3.91
C ALA A 85 23.11 -7.63 -3.06
N GLU A 86 22.29 -6.58 -3.07
CA GLU A 86 22.49 -5.34 -2.32
C GLU A 86 22.20 -5.51 -0.83
N SER A 87 21.36 -6.48 -0.46
CA SER A 87 20.92 -6.67 0.93
C SER A 87 22.00 -7.22 1.84
N SER A 88 21.91 -6.89 3.12
CA SER A 88 22.78 -7.45 4.16
C SER A 88 22.67 -8.97 4.24
N LEU A 89 21.45 -9.51 4.27
CA LEU A 89 21.20 -10.95 4.42
C LEU A 89 21.64 -11.79 3.22
N SER A 90 21.90 -11.18 2.06
CA SER A 90 22.53 -11.90 0.95
C SER A 90 23.95 -12.38 1.31
N GLY A 91 24.63 -11.67 2.22
CA GLY A 91 26.05 -11.83 2.53
C GLY A 91 26.98 -11.15 1.52
N VAL A 92 26.41 -10.50 0.47
CA VAL A 92 27.14 -9.82 -0.60
C VAL A 92 27.22 -8.31 -0.33
N GLY A 93 26.08 -7.65 -0.14
CA GLY A 93 25.99 -6.22 0.18
C GLY A 93 26.59 -5.32 -0.90
N LYS A 94 26.40 -5.65 -2.20
CA LYS A 94 27.01 -4.93 -3.33
C LYS A 94 25.97 -4.60 -4.39
N THR A 95 26.01 -3.37 -4.88
CA THR A 95 25.26 -2.96 -6.06
C THR A 95 25.81 -3.66 -7.31
N VAL A 96 24.91 -4.25 -8.10
CA VAL A 96 25.27 -4.92 -9.35
C VAL A 96 25.39 -3.91 -10.50
N GLY A 97 24.40 -3.03 -10.66
CA GLY A 97 24.35 -1.98 -11.67
C GLY A 97 24.03 -2.50 -13.09
N ASP A 98 23.60 -1.57 -13.94
CA ASP A 98 23.08 -1.82 -15.28
C ASP A 98 24.07 -2.38 -16.31
N THR A 99 25.37 -2.23 -16.06
CA THR A 99 26.46 -2.73 -16.93
C THR A 99 26.89 -4.15 -16.62
N ASN A 100 26.37 -4.76 -15.55
CA ASN A 100 26.75 -6.09 -15.10
C ASN A 100 25.57 -7.05 -15.12
N ARG A 101 25.90 -8.36 -15.05
CA ARG A 101 24.97 -9.45 -14.73
C ARG A 101 25.36 -10.07 -13.40
N LEU A 102 24.37 -10.45 -12.62
CA LEU A 102 24.51 -11.27 -11.43
C LEU A 102 24.26 -12.73 -11.81
N TRP A 103 25.27 -13.54 -11.66
CA TRP A 103 25.21 -14.97 -11.90
C TRP A 103 25.05 -15.71 -10.61
N TYR A 104 24.20 -16.75 -10.63
CA TYR A 104 23.96 -17.70 -9.56
C TYR A 104 24.27 -19.11 -10.03
N LYS A 105 24.73 -19.98 -9.11
CA LYS A 105 24.88 -21.41 -9.37
C LYS A 105 24.54 -22.21 -8.10
N ARG A 106 23.80 -23.30 -8.29
CA ARG A 106 23.47 -24.28 -7.25
C ARG A 106 23.45 -25.68 -7.83
N ASP A 107 24.08 -26.61 -7.11
CA ASP A 107 23.90 -28.03 -7.34
C ASP A 107 22.73 -28.55 -6.51
N PHE A 108 21.91 -29.42 -7.09
CA PHE A 108 20.74 -30.01 -6.46
C PHE A 108 20.51 -31.46 -6.95
N THR A 109 19.64 -32.20 -6.28
CA THR A 109 19.16 -33.53 -6.69
C THR A 109 17.64 -33.56 -6.70
N VAL A 110 17.06 -34.30 -7.63
CA VAL A 110 15.63 -34.61 -7.61
C VAL A 110 15.41 -35.81 -6.70
N PRO A 111 14.47 -35.76 -5.74
CA PRO A 111 14.21 -36.92 -4.86
C PRO A 111 13.88 -38.20 -5.65
N PRO A 112 14.43 -39.37 -5.27
CA PRO A 112 14.15 -40.66 -5.94
C PRO A 112 12.65 -41.00 -5.97
N SER A 113 11.88 -40.53 -4.97
CA SER A 113 10.43 -40.70 -4.90
C SER A 113 9.64 -40.00 -5.99
N TRP A 114 10.29 -39.12 -6.79
CA TRP A 114 9.68 -38.37 -7.89
C TRP A 114 9.87 -39.06 -9.25
N GLN A 115 10.39 -40.27 -9.27
CA GLN A 115 10.58 -41.00 -10.52
C GLN A 115 9.28 -41.14 -11.31
N GLY A 116 9.35 -40.82 -12.63
CA GLY A 116 8.20 -40.86 -13.53
C GLY A 116 7.26 -39.68 -13.44
N GLN A 117 7.55 -38.71 -12.55
CA GLN A 117 6.82 -37.44 -12.48
C GLN A 117 7.48 -36.36 -13.33
N ARG A 118 6.71 -35.32 -13.72
CA ARG A 118 7.28 -34.09 -14.21
C ARG A 118 7.88 -33.32 -13.05
N VAL A 119 8.97 -32.62 -13.30
CA VAL A 119 9.66 -31.76 -12.32
C VAL A 119 9.57 -30.31 -12.78
N LEU A 120 8.81 -29.52 -12.03
CA LEU A 120 8.66 -28.08 -12.30
C LEU A 120 9.57 -27.30 -11.37
N LEU A 121 10.34 -26.36 -11.93
CA LEU A 121 11.13 -25.37 -11.21
C LEU A 121 10.36 -24.04 -11.18
N HIS A 122 10.24 -23.45 -10.00
CA HIS A 122 9.51 -22.22 -9.78
C HIS A 122 10.41 -21.16 -9.17
N PHE A 123 10.19 -19.91 -9.61
CA PHE A 123 10.75 -18.71 -9.01
C PHE A 123 9.61 -17.79 -8.55
N GLY A 124 9.63 -17.36 -7.31
CA GLY A 124 8.63 -16.41 -6.79
C GLY A 124 8.76 -15.03 -7.42
N ALA A 125 9.98 -14.52 -7.53
CA ALA A 125 10.32 -13.33 -8.30
C ALA A 125 11.84 -13.21 -8.50
N VAL A 126 12.23 -12.64 -9.65
CA VAL A 126 13.62 -12.32 -10.01
C VAL A 126 13.65 -10.94 -10.66
N ASP A 127 14.31 -9.97 -10.06
CA ASP A 127 14.40 -8.62 -10.61
C ASP A 127 15.70 -8.46 -11.42
N TRP A 128 15.67 -8.22 -12.69
CA TRP A 128 14.48 -8.03 -13.56
C TRP A 128 14.42 -9.05 -14.70
N GLN A 129 15.45 -9.12 -15.59
CA GLN A 129 15.53 -10.06 -16.70
C GLN A 129 16.47 -11.21 -16.35
N CYS A 130 16.03 -12.45 -16.53
CA CYS A 130 16.88 -13.58 -16.23
C CYS A 130 16.87 -14.67 -17.31
N GLU A 131 17.99 -15.38 -17.41
CA GLU A 131 18.17 -16.59 -18.17
C GLU A 131 18.50 -17.75 -17.22
N VAL A 132 17.83 -18.88 -17.39
CA VAL A 132 17.96 -20.05 -16.54
C VAL A 132 18.61 -21.19 -17.34
N PHE A 133 19.65 -21.79 -16.75
CA PHE A 133 20.43 -22.88 -17.37
C PHE A 133 20.40 -24.10 -16.46
N LEU A 134 20.18 -25.27 -17.04
CA LEU A 134 20.29 -26.55 -16.38
C LEU A 134 21.41 -27.36 -17.03
N ASN A 135 22.39 -27.77 -16.24
CA ASN A 135 23.54 -28.56 -16.70
C ASN A 135 24.31 -27.91 -17.86
N GLY A 136 24.29 -26.56 -17.93
CA GLY A 136 24.95 -25.76 -18.95
C GLY A 136 24.10 -25.45 -20.18
N GLU A 137 22.90 -26.02 -20.32
CA GLU A 137 21.95 -25.73 -21.39
C GLU A 137 20.90 -24.71 -20.93
N LYS A 138 20.56 -23.71 -21.74
CA LYS A 138 19.47 -22.77 -21.45
C LYS A 138 18.13 -23.51 -21.50
N VAL A 139 17.38 -23.44 -20.40
CA VAL A 139 16.06 -24.08 -20.24
C VAL A 139 14.91 -23.10 -20.22
N GLY A 140 15.19 -21.80 -20.03
CA GLY A 140 14.19 -20.76 -20.06
C GLY A 140 14.75 -19.37 -19.81
N GLU A 141 13.87 -18.40 -19.93
CA GLU A 141 14.12 -16.99 -19.63
C GLU A 141 12.86 -16.35 -19.09
N HIS A 142 13.02 -15.26 -18.36
CA HIS A 142 11.91 -14.47 -17.84
C HIS A 142 12.27 -12.98 -17.84
N GLU A 143 11.26 -12.15 -18.00
CA GLU A 143 11.34 -10.70 -17.96
C GLU A 143 10.15 -10.18 -17.15
N GLY A 144 10.42 -9.66 -15.94
CA GLY A 144 9.43 -9.18 -14.96
C GLY A 144 10.00 -9.26 -13.55
N GLY A 145 9.96 -8.12 -12.81
CA GLY A 145 10.62 -8.02 -11.50
C GLY A 145 9.76 -8.54 -10.33
N TYR A 146 8.46 -8.74 -10.54
CA TYR A 146 7.51 -8.95 -9.43
C TYR A 146 6.61 -10.16 -9.60
N ASP A 147 6.58 -10.80 -10.74
CA ASP A 147 5.74 -11.95 -11.03
C ASP A 147 6.50 -13.27 -10.95
N SER A 148 5.77 -14.32 -10.60
CA SER A 148 6.32 -15.67 -10.53
C SER A 148 6.31 -16.35 -11.90
N PHE A 149 7.28 -17.22 -12.12
CA PHE A 149 7.33 -18.07 -13.34
C PHE A 149 7.78 -19.48 -13.02
N SER A 150 7.51 -20.40 -13.96
CA SER A 150 7.79 -21.80 -13.81
C SER A 150 8.41 -22.39 -15.09
N LEU A 151 9.32 -23.35 -14.91
CA LEU A 151 9.99 -24.05 -15.99
C LEU A 151 9.86 -25.56 -15.81
N ASP A 152 9.52 -26.29 -16.87
CA ASP A 152 9.51 -27.75 -16.85
C ASP A 152 10.92 -28.28 -17.13
N LEU A 153 11.52 -28.94 -16.14
CA LEU A 153 12.86 -29.52 -16.22
C LEU A 153 12.87 -30.98 -16.67
N THR A 154 11.73 -31.63 -16.79
CA THR A 154 11.60 -33.09 -16.92
C THR A 154 12.49 -33.70 -18.02
N GLY A 155 12.42 -33.16 -19.25
CA GLY A 155 13.21 -33.62 -20.38
C GLY A 155 14.67 -33.13 -20.44
N LYS A 156 15.11 -32.34 -19.42
CA LYS A 156 16.43 -31.71 -19.33
C LYS A 156 17.29 -32.23 -18.17
N LEU A 157 16.70 -33.05 -17.30
CA LEU A 157 17.41 -33.70 -16.19
C LEU A 157 18.34 -34.76 -16.73
N ARG A 158 19.52 -34.91 -16.09
CA ARG A 158 20.51 -35.97 -16.42
C ARG A 158 20.32 -37.15 -15.48
N GLY A 159 20.43 -38.36 -16.06
CA GLY A 159 20.41 -39.62 -15.29
C GLY A 159 19.08 -39.88 -14.57
N GLU A 160 19.11 -40.78 -13.63
CA GLU A 160 17.98 -41.13 -12.79
C GLU A 160 17.82 -40.12 -11.63
N PRO A 161 16.64 -40.04 -10.99
CA PRO A 161 16.45 -39.24 -9.77
C PRO A 161 17.50 -39.55 -8.71
N GLY A 162 18.05 -38.54 -8.05
CA GLY A 162 19.22 -38.63 -7.18
C GLY A 162 20.54 -38.26 -7.86
N THR A 163 20.58 -38.24 -9.20
CA THR A 163 21.76 -37.74 -9.93
C THR A 163 21.93 -36.23 -9.69
N PRO A 164 23.14 -35.73 -9.38
CA PRO A 164 23.39 -34.30 -9.23
C PRO A 164 23.10 -33.52 -10.50
N GLN A 165 22.36 -32.44 -10.36
CA GLN A 165 22.04 -31.45 -11.39
C GLN A 165 22.69 -30.13 -11.03
N GLN A 166 23.02 -29.31 -12.05
CA GLN A 166 23.53 -27.96 -11.84
C GLN A 166 22.59 -26.92 -12.43
N LEU A 167 22.03 -26.09 -11.57
CA LEU A 167 21.22 -24.93 -11.95
C LEU A 167 22.09 -23.67 -11.95
N ALA A 168 22.01 -22.87 -13.02
CA ALA A 168 22.59 -21.54 -13.05
C ALA A 168 21.55 -20.51 -13.53
N VAL A 169 21.61 -19.30 -12.99
CA VAL A 169 20.73 -18.19 -13.32
C VAL A 169 21.59 -16.97 -13.59
N ALA A 170 21.36 -16.29 -14.71
CA ALA A 170 21.99 -15.02 -15.06
C ALA A 170 20.95 -13.91 -15.01
N VAL A 171 21.15 -12.90 -14.19
CA VAL A 171 20.18 -11.81 -13.99
C VAL A 171 20.78 -10.49 -14.40
N TRP A 172 20.02 -9.70 -15.13
CA TRP A 172 20.33 -8.32 -15.46
C TRP A 172 19.18 -7.41 -15.04
N ASP A 173 19.52 -6.33 -14.33
CA ASP A 173 18.58 -5.31 -13.90
C ASP A 173 19.13 -3.91 -14.21
N PRO A 174 18.45 -3.11 -15.04
CA PRO A 174 18.85 -1.73 -15.31
C PRO A 174 18.44 -0.76 -14.20
N THR A 175 17.73 -1.21 -13.17
CA THR A 175 17.18 -0.42 -12.05
C THR A 175 16.36 0.78 -12.58
N ASP A 176 16.86 2.02 -12.46
CA ASP A 176 16.16 3.24 -12.89
C ASP A 176 16.57 3.73 -14.29
N LYS A 177 17.40 2.98 -15.02
CA LYS A 177 17.84 3.29 -16.39
C LYS A 177 17.05 2.56 -17.48
N GLY A 178 16.14 1.69 -17.09
CA GLY A 178 15.27 0.94 -18.01
C GLY A 178 13.82 1.43 -17.98
N PRO A 179 12.99 0.93 -18.92
CA PRO A 179 11.58 1.28 -19.01
C PRO A 179 10.66 0.40 -18.15
N GLN A 180 11.22 -0.60 -17.47
CA GLN A 180 10.46 -1.57 -16.68
C GLN A 180 9.84 -0.96 -15.44
N PRO A 181 8.76 -1.58 -14.90
CA PRO A 181 8.29 -1.32 -13.55
C PRO A 181 9.37 -1.62 -12.53
N ARG A 182 9.68 -0.66 -11.66
CA ARG A 182 10.75 -0.77 -10.66
C ARG A 182 10.33 -0.33 -9.25
N GLY A 183 9.12 0.25 -9.13
CA GLY A 183 8.71 0.84 -7.87
C GLY A 183 9.62 2.00 -7.45
N LYS A 184 10.03 2.04 -6.19
CA LYS A 184 10.89 3.10 -5.63
C LYS A 184 12.40 2.82 -5.72
N GLN A 185 12.81 1.83 -6.48
CA GLN A 185 14.23 1.48 -6.65
C GLN A 185 14.97 2.51 -7.52
N VAL A 186 16.14 2.97 -7.07
CA VAL A 186 17.02 3.85 -7.83
C VAL A 186 18.49 3.50 -7.60
N SER A 187 19.33 3.81 -8.58
CA SER A 187 20.79 3.58 -8.50
C SER A 187 21.49 4.47 -7.45
N LYS A 188 20.88 5.60 -7.08
CA LYS A 188 21.35 6.54 -6.07
C LYS A 188 20.22 6.90 -5.10
N PRO A 189 20.05 6.14 -4.02
CA PRO A 189 18.99 6.35 -3.05
C PRO A 189 19.02 7.76 -2.44
N GLU A 190 17.88 8.45 -2.48
CA GLU A 190 17.68 9.76 -1.85
C GLU A 190 16.18 10.09 -1.72
N GLY A 191 15.81 10.86 -0.70
CA GLY A 191 14.44 11.32 -0.49
C GLY A 191 13.45 10.15 -0.34
N ILE A 192 12.52 10.03 -1.28
CA ILE A 192 11.49 8.98 -1.32
C ILE A 192 11.91 7.74 -2.14
N TRP A 193 13.14 7.67 -2.60
CA TRP A 193 13.68 6.59 -3.44
C TRP A 193 14.75 5.82 -2.71
N TYR A 194 14.78 4.50 -2.86
CA TYR A 194 15.49 3.57 -2.00
C TYR A 194 16.48 2.68 -2.75
N THR A 195 17.27 1.92 -1.99
CA THR A 195 18.30 1.00 -2.46
C THR A 195 17.76 0.01 -3.50
N PRO A 196 18.49 -0.24 -4.62
CA PRO A 196 18.04 -1.17 -5.65
C PRO A 196 17.98 -2.61 -5.14
N VAL A 197 17.21 -3.44 -5.83
CA VAL A 197 17.01 -4.87 -5.55
C VAL A 197 17.30 -5.64 -6.83
N THR A 198 18.48 -6.27 -6.92
CA THR A 198 18.88 -7.03 -8.11
C THR A 198 18.93 -8.52 -7.81
N GLY A 199 18.28 -9.33 -8.65
CA GLY A 199 18.39 -10.78 -8.61
C GLY A 199 17.18 -11.50 -8.03
N ILE A 200 17.42 -12.71 -7.53
CA ILE A 200 16.40 -13.56 -6.92
C ILE A 200 16.04 -13.00 -5.55
N TRP A 201 14.78 -12.53 -5.38
CA TRP A 201 14.34 -11.93 -4.12
C TRP A 201 13.11 -12.62 -3.49
N GLN A 202 12.55 -13.66 -4.16
CA GLN A 202 11.54 -14.55 -3.57
C GLN A 202 11.97 -16.01 -3.72
N THR A 203 11.34 -16.89 -2.95
CA THR A 203 11.66 -18.33 -2.87
C THR A 203 11.80 -18.99 -4.24
N VAL A 204 12.81 -19.85 -4.36
CA VAL A 204 13.00 -20.81 -5.46
C VAL A 204 12.65 -22.19 -4.97
N TRP A 205 11.80 -22.94 -5.70
CA TRP A 205 11.40 -24.29 -5.29
C TRP A 205 11.11 -25.20 -6.49
N MET A 206 11.06 -26.50 -6.23
CA MET A 206 10.64 -27.50 -7.21
C MET A 206 9.38 -28.22 -6.74
N GLU A 207 8.59 -28.70 -7.69
CA GLU A 207 7.42 -29.56 -7.46
C GLU A 207 7.45 -30.78 -8.37
N ALA A 208 7.02 -31.94 -7.83
CA ALA A 208 6.74 -33.12 -8.63
C ALA A 208 5.25 -33.14 -8.98
N VAL A 209 4.92 -33.22 -10.26
CA VAL A 209 3.55 -33.28 -10.73
C VAL A 209 3.34 -34.45 -11.69
N PRO A 210 2.12 -35.01 -11.81
CA PRO A 210 1.78 -35.98 -12.84
C PRO A 210 1.92 -35.41 -14.25
N ARG A 211 1.83 -36.27 -15.29
CA ARG A 211 1.87 -35.80 -16.69
C ARG A 211 0.80 -34.82 -17.03
N SER A 212 -0.41 -35.01 -16.51
CA SER A 212 -1.49 -33.99 -16.47
C SER A 212 -1.48 -33.31 -15.12
N SER A 213 -1.43 -32.00 -15.06
CA SER A 213 -1.34 -31.28 -13.80
C SER A 213 -2.10 -29.97 -13.81
N ILE A 214 -2.56 -29.55 -12.62
CA ILE A 214 -3.20 -28.26 -12.40
C ILE A 214 -2.14 -27.17 -12.48
N THR A 215 -2.33 -26.20 -13.35
CA THR A 215 -1.39 -25.08 -13.54
C THR A 215 -1.87 -23.79 -12.89
N GLY A 216 -3.15 -23.70 -12.52
CA GLY A 216 -3.70 -22.53 -11.86
C GLY A 216 -5.16 -22.70 -11.48
N LEU A 217 -5.59 -21.87 -10.54
CA LEU A 217 -6.99 -21.74 -10.12
C LEU A 217 -7.43 -20.29 -10.32
N VAL A 218 -8.58 -20.08 -10.97
CA VAL A 218 -9.26 -18.79 -11.02
C VAL A 218 -10.50 -18.90 -10.15
N LEU A 219 -10.49 -18.19 -9.03
CA LEU A 219 -11.55 -18.21 -8.03
C LEU A 219 -12.28 -16.87 -8.04
N THR A 220 -13.60 -16.90 -8.27
CA THR A 220 -14.45 -15.72 -8.26
C THR A 220 -15.64 -15.96 -7.33
N PRO A 221 -15.49 -15.64 -6.03
CA PRO A 221 -16.58 -15.76 -5.06
C PRO A 221 -17.73 -14.82 -5.40
N ASP A 222 -18.95 -15.33 -5.30
CA ASP A 222 -20.20 -14.60 -5.54
C ASP A 222 -21.05 -14.64 -4.26
N LEU A 223 -20.92 -13.60 -3.45
CA LEU A 223 -21.58 -13.49 -2.15
C LEU A 223 -23.11 -13.40 -2.30
N GLU A 224 -23.57 -12.64 -3.30
CA GLU A 224 -25.01 -12.43 -3.53
C GLU A 224 -25.72 -13.75 -3.85
N ASN A 225 -25.11 -14.56 -4.71
CA ASN A 225 -25.64 -15.86 -5.07
C ASN A 225 -25.17 -17.00 -4.15
N GLY A 226 -24.32 -16.74 -3.14
CA GLY A 226 -23.76 -17.75 -2.24
C GLY A 226 -23.07 -18.89 -3.01
N SER A 227 -22.21 -18.56 -3.96
CA SER A 227 -21.55 -19.52 -4.85
C SER A 227 -20.11 -19.15 -5.13
N LEU A 228 -19.32 -20.14 -5.57
CA LEU A 228 -17.98 -19.96 -6.09
C LEU A 228 -17.99 -20.27 -7.60
N LYS A 229 -17.61 -19.29 -8.41
CA LYS A 229 -17.22 -19.53 -9.80
C LYS A 229 -15.75 -19.92 -9.83
N ILE A 230 -15.45 -21.05 -10.45
CA ILE A 230 -14.10 -21.60 -10.49
C ILE A 230 -13.73 -22.04 -11.92
N THR A 231 -12.49 -21.72 -12.31
CA THR A 231 -11.82 -22.34 -13.46
C THR A 231 -10.57 -23.03 -12.99
N VAL A 232 -10.49 -24.33 -13.18
CA VAL A 232 -9.28 -25.14 -12.94
C VAL A 232 -8.49 -25.15 -14.23
N ARG A 233 -7.39 -24.41 -14.28
CA ARG A 233 -6.46 -24.48 -15.41
C ARG A 233 -5.59 -25.70 -15.26
N ALA A 234 -5.48 -26.50 -16.29
CA ALA A 234 -4.62 -27.68 -16.29
C ALA A 234 -3.96 -27.88 -17.69
N ASP A 235 -2.79 -28.48 -17.67
CA ASP A 235 -2.04 -28.88 -18.86
C ASP A 235 -1.74 -30.38 -18.85
N GLY A 236 -1.30 -30.93 -19.98
CA GLY A 236 -0.87 -32.32 -20.14
C GLY A 236 -1.12 -32.85 -21.53
N GLU A 237 -0.42 -33.95 -21.86
CA GLU A 237 -0.58 -34.65 -23.13
C GLU A 237 -1.85 -35.51 -23.11
N ARG A 238 -2.95 -34.98 -23.67
CA ARG A 238 -4.25 -35.67 -23.76
C ARG A 238 -5.11 -35.13 -24.91
N THR A 239 -6.04 -35.95 -25.35
CA THR A 239 -6.94 -35.63 -26.48
C THR A 239 -8.27 -35.04 -26.02
N GLU A 240 -8.70 -35.31 -24.79
CA GLU A 240 -10.00 -34.88 -24.25
C GLU A 240 -9.78 -34.13 -22.91
N PRO A 241 -10.64 -33.14 -22.61
CA PRO A 241 -10.65 -32.45 -21.34
C PRO A 241 -10.89 -33.42 -20.17
N GLU A 242 -10.20 -33.16 -19.06
CA GLU A 242 -10.27 -34.00 -17.87
C GLU A 242 -11.30 -33.50 -16.87
N SER A 243 -11.92 -34.43 -16.11
CA SER A 243 -12.80 -34.05 -15.03
C SER A 243 -12.00 -33.70 -13.76
N CYS A 244 -12.52 -32.70 -13.03
CA CYS A 244 -11.97 -32.25 -11.76
C CYS A 244 -12.99 -32.44 -10.65
N THR A 245 -12.62 -33.08 -9.56
CA THR A 245 -13.40 -33.08 -8.32
C THR A 245 -12.99 -31.86 -7.51
N VAL A 246 -13.97 -31.03 -7.15
CA VAL A 246 -13.81 -29.85 -6.29
C VAL A 246 -14.58 -30.08 -5.00
N VAL A 247 -13.91 -29.90 -3.87
CA VAL A 247 -14.50 -30.02 -2.51
C VAL A 247 -14.26 -28.71 -1.77
N VAL A 248 -15.32 -28.13 -1.23
CA VAL A 248 -15.26 -26.92 -0.40
C VAL A 248 -15.63 -27.27 1.03
N ARG A 249 -14.85 -26.82 1.99
CA ARG A 249 -15.11 -26.97 3.41
C ARG A 249 -15.19 -25.64 4.12
N ALA A 250 -16.05 -25.60 5.13
CA ALA A 250 -16.14 -24.54 6.12
C ALA A 250 -15.71 -25.15 7.45
N GLU A 251 -14.50 -24.87 7.91
CA GLU A 251 -13.85 -25.63 8.98
C GLU A 251 -13.76 -27.11 8.60
N ASP A 252 -14.33 -28.04 9.39
CA ASP A 252 -14.32 -29.46 9.10
C ASP A 252 -15.52 -29.94 8.23
N ASP A 253 -16.54 -29.09 8.02
CA ASP A 253 -17.77 -29.43 7.33
C ASP A 253 -17.65 -29.27 5.82
N GLU A 254 -18.04 -30.29 5.04
CA GLU A 254 -18.16 -30.19 3.60
C GLU A 254 -19.41 -29.39 3.22
N VAL A 255 -19.21 -28.20 2.66
CA VAL A 255 -20.29 -27.27 2.28
C VAL A 255 -20.61 -27.29 0.79
N ALA A 256 -19.75 -27.89 -0.03
CA ALA A 256 -20.02 -28.18 -1.43
C ALA A 256 -19.08 -29.26 -1.97
N ARG A 257 -19.61 -30.03 -2.93
CA ARG A 257 -18.83 -30.96 -3.77
C ARG A 257 -19.37 -30.91 -5.18
N ALA A 258 -18.46 -30.83 -6.16
CA ALA A 258 -18.83 -30.83 -7.57
C ALA A 258 -17.79 -31.57 -8.41
N THR A 259 -18.23 -32.15 -9.52
CA THR A 259 -17.35 -32.61 -10.61
C THR A 259 -17.52 -31.62 -11.76
N ILE A 260 -16.42 -30.98 -12.16
CA ILE A 260 -16.38 -29.98 -13.22
C ILE A 260 -15.41 -30.39 -14.32
N THR A 261 -15.40 -29.70 -15.43
CA THR A 261 -14.44 -29.89 -16.52
C THR A 261 -13.32 -28.86 -16.40
N GLU A 262 -12.08 -29.27 -16.50
CA GLU A 262 -10.94 -28.35 -16.52
C GLU A 262 -11.03 -27.32 -17.66
N ASN A 263 -10.31 -26.21 -17.51
CA ASN A 263 -10.23 -25.11 -18.47
C ASN A 263 -11.60 -24.50 -18.86
N LYS A 264 -12.67 -24.84 -18.09
CA LYS A 264 -14.01 -24.33 -18.24
C LYS A 264 -14.52 -23.72 -16.92
N GLU A 265 -15.06 -22.52 -16.97
CA GLU A 265 -15.68 -21.89 -15.81
C GLU A 265 -16.94 -22.68 -15.38
N SER A 266 -17.03 -22.96 -14.09
CA SER A 266 -18.15 -23.65 -13.45
C SER A 266 -18.56 -22.90 -12.18
N SER A 267 -19.88 -22.91 -11.86
CA SER A 267 -20.41 -22.30 -10.63
C SER A 267 -20.81 -23.38 -9.65
N ILE A 268 -20.33 -23.28 -8.41
CA ILE A 268 -20.58 -24.23 -7.33
C ILE A 268 -21.34 -23.53 -6.22
N LYS A 269 -22.57 -23.98 -5.93
CA LYS A 269 -23.41 -23.46 -4.86
C LYS A 269 -22.91 -23.96 -3.51
N LEU A 270 -22.85 -23.06 -2.53
CA LEU A 270 -22.47 -23.40 -1.15
C LEU A 270 -23.71 -23.59 -0.29
N SER A 271 -23.70 -24.60 0.58
CA SER A 271 -24.78 -24.82 1.57
C SER A 271 -24.67 -23.89 2.78
N LEU A 272 -23.48 -23.34 3.04
CA LEU A 272 -23.24 -22.32 4.05
C LEU A 272 -22.64 -21.08 3.38
N VAL A 273 -23.23 -19.91 3.64
CA VAL A 273 -22.75 -18.62 3.12
C VAL A 273 -22.28 -17.77 4.29
N LYS A 274 -20.97 -17.66 4.47
CA LYS A 274 -20.32 -16.85 5.53
C LYS A 274 -19.37 -15.84 4.88
N PRO A 275 -19.67 -14.51 4.97
CA PRO A 275 -18.85 -13.51 4.30
C PRO A 275 -17.53 -13.28 5.03
N TRP A 276 -16.46 -13.07 4.26
CA TRP A 276 -15.18 -12.60 4.76
C TRP A 276 -15.25 -11.07 5.02
N SER A 277 -14.69 -10.62 6.15
CA SER A 277 -14.54 -9.20 6.48
C SER A 277 -13.39 -8.98 7.47
N PRO A 278 -12.92 -7.72 7.68
CA PRO A 278 -11.93 -7.42 8.72
C PRO A 278 -12.32 -7.85 10.13
N ALA A 279 -13.62 -7.90 10.45
CA ALA A 279 -14.12 -8.33 11.76
C ALA A 279 -14.27 -9.84 11.88
N ASP A 280 -14.51 -10.53 10.77
CA ASP A 280 -14.62 -12.00 10.69
C ASP A 280 -13.97 -12.46 9.38
N PRO A 281 -12.65 -12.73 9.37
CA PRO A 281 -11.91 -13.08 8.17
C PRO A 281 -12.06 -14.57 7.82
N PHE A 282 -13.30 -15.02 7.68
CA PHE A 282 -13.62 -16.41 7.41
C PHE A 282 -13.15 -16.85 6.02
N LEU A 283 -12.39 -17.93 5.98
CA LEU A 283 -11.90 -18.56 4.76
C LEU A 283 -12.47 -19.96 4.61
N TYR A 284 -12.91 -20.31 3.41
CA TYR A 284 -13.28 -21.66 3.03
C TYR A 284 -12.05 -22.39 2.54
N ASP A 285 -11.86 -23.65 2.97
CA ASP A 285 -10.86 -24.53 2.39
C ASP A 285 -11.35 -25.12 1.07
N LEU A 286 -10.43 -25.25 0.12
CA LEU A 286 -10.70 -25.77 -1.22
C LEU A 286 -9.73 -26.88 -1.56
N GLU A 287 -10.24 -28.02 -1.94
CA GLU A 287 -9.47 -29.12 -2.53
C GLU A 287 -9.89 -29.33 -3.99
N VAL A 288 -8.91 -29.40 -4.88
CA VAL A 288 -9.13 -29.70 -6.30
C VAL A 288 -8.30 -30.91 -6.69
N ARG A 289 -8.95 -31.90 -7.33
CA ARG A 289 -8.28 -33.14 -7.78
C ARG A 289 -8.66 -33.44 -9.22
N LEU A 290 -7.65 -33.60 -10.09
CA LEU A 290 -7.85 -34.12 -11.44
C LEU A 290 -8.10 -35.65 -11.39
N ALA A 291 -8.84 -36.18 -12.39
CA ALA A 291 -9.05 -37.61 -12.52
C ALA A 291 -7.73 -38.38 -12.71
N SER A 292 -6.72 -37.78 -13.37
CA SER A 292 -5.35 -38.32 -13.50
C SER A 292 -4.54 -38.36 -12.20
N GLY A 293 -5.05 -37.79 -11.11
CA GLY A 293 -4.51 -37.88 -9.77
C GLY A 293 -3.76 -36.68 -9.25
N ASP A 294 -3.55 -35.58 -10.04
CA ASP A 294 -2.99 -34.35 -9.47
C ASP A 294 -3.96 -33.73 -8.45
N ARG A 295 -3.42 -33.25 -7.34
CA ARG A 295 -4.18 -32.73 -6.23
C ARG A 295 -3.53 -31.42 -5.73
N VAL A 296 -4.35 -30.40 -5.55
CA VAL A 296 -3.93 -29.15 -4.90
C VAL A 296 -4.94 -28.77 -3.83
N THR A 297 -4.46 -28.09 -2.79
CA THR A 297 -5.31 -27.40 -1.82
C THR A 297 -5.17 -25.90 -1.96
N SER A 298 -6.24 -25.19 -1.66
CA SER A 298 -6.36 -23.75 -1.77
C SER A 298 -7.36 -23.22 -0.73
N TYR A 299 -7.71 -21.96 -0.80
CA TYR A 299 -8.75 -21.33 0.01
C TYR A 299 -9.35 -20.13 -0.71
N PHE A 300 -10.50 -19.65 -0.24
CA PHE A 300 -11.09 -18.40 -0.69
C PHE A 300 -11.96 -17.76 0.41
N GLY A 301 -12.22 -16.47 0.28
CA GLY A 301 -13.17 -15.74 1.11
C GLY A 301 -14.33 -15.19 0.26
N LEU A 302 -15.58 -15.38 0.72
CA LEU A 302 -16.75 -14.78 0.11
C LEU A 302 -16.87 -13.32 0.51
N ARG A 303 -16.74 -12.41 -0.44
CA ARG A 303 -16.97 -10.97 -0.18
C ARG A 303 -17.35 -10.22 -1.44
N SER A 304 -17.96 -9.04 -1.26
CA SER A 304 -18.19 -8.07 -2.33
C SER A 304 -17.59 -6.71 -1.93
N ILE A 305 -17.17 -5.93 -2.94
CA ILE A 305 -16.73 -4.55 -2.76
C ILE A 305 -17.34 -3.69 -3.88
N ALA A 306 -17.87 -2.53 -3.54
CA ALA A 306 -18.50 -1.62 -4.50
C ALA A 306 -18.38 -0.17 -4.04
N VAL A 307 -18.54 0.76 -4.96
CA VAL A 307 -18.87 2.17 -4.67
C VAL A 307 -20.38 2.34 -4.72
N GLY A 308 -20.96 2.97 -3.71
CA GLY A 308 -22.39 3.22 -3.67
C GLY A 308 -22.81 4.09 -2.50
N LYS A 309 -24.12 4.35 -2.44
CA LYS A 309 -24.72 5.10 -1.33
C LYS A 309 -24.90 4.21 -0.11
N ASP A 310 -24.77 4.79 1.07
CA ASP A 310 -25.17 4.11 2.30
C ASP A 310 -26.68 3.77 2.21
N PRO A 311 -27.08 2.48 2.33
CA PRO A 311 -28.49 2.12 2.31
C PRO A 311 -29.33 2.84 3.38
N ALA A 312 -28.73 3.21 4.51
CA ALA A 312 -29.38 4.00 5.57
C ALA A 312 -29.47 5.50 5.23
N LYS A 313 -28.70 5.99 4.24
CA LYS A 313 -28.62 7.40 3.82
C LYS A 313 -28.52 7.51 2.31
N PRO A 314 -29.59 7.17 1.54
CA PRO A 314 -29.51 7.06 0.07
C PRO A 314 -29.21 8.40 -0.64
N SER A 315 -29.48 9.54 -0.02
CA SER A 315 -29.13 10.88 -0.52
C SER A 315 -27.72 11.34 -0.14
N GLY A 316 -26.99 10.55 0.66
CA GLY A 316 -25.63 10.86 1.12
C GLY A 316 -24.56 10.72 0.01
N PRO A 317 -23.29 11.00 0.34
CA PRO A 317 -22.18 10.81 -0.59
C PRO A 317 -21.94 9.34 -0.90
N ASN A 318 -21.18 9.06 -1.97
CA ASN A 318 -20.70 7.73 -2.25
C ASN A 318 -19.74 7.24 -1.15
N ARG A 319 -19.81 5.94 -0.86
CA ARG A 319 -19.00 5.23 0.12
C ARG A 319 -18.37 4.00 -0.50
N LEU A 320 -17.36 3.43 0.13
CA LEU A 320 -16.88 2.08 -0.16
C LEU A 320 -17.76 1.10 0.62
N LEU A 321 -18.41 0.17 -0.10
CA LEU A 321 -19.33 -0.80 0.46
C LEU A 321 -18.68 -2.18 0.49
N LEU A 322 -18.30 -2.67 1.66
CA LEU A 322 -17.89 -4.06 1.85
C LEU A 322 -19.10 -4.90 2.23
N ASN A 323 -19.39 -5.95 1.45
CA ASN A 323 -20.55 -6.81 1.65
C ASN A 323 -21.87 -6.02 1.74
N GLY A 324 -22.01 -4.99 0.89
CA GLY A 324 -23.17 -4.11 0.83
C GLY A 324 -23.30 -3.08 1.96
N LYS A 325 -22.31 -2.99 2.89
CA LYS A 325 -22.33 -2.07 4.03
C LYS A 325 -21.20 -1.05 3.92
N PRO A 326 -21.43 0.23 4.22
CA PRO A 326 -20.39 1.23 4.27
C PRO A 326 -19.29 0.84 5.27
N LEU A 327 -18.04 0.91 4.82
CA LEU A 327 -16.86 0.75 5.64
C LEU A 327 -15.85 1.85 5.27
N PHE A 328 -15.56 2.74 6.20
CA PHE A 328 -14.43 3.66 6.03
C PHE A 328 -13.14 2.84 6.08
N GLN A 329 -12.41 2.78 4.96
CA GLN A 329 -11.15 2.06 4.87
C GLN A 329 -10.03 2.99 5.34
N PHE A 330 -9.35 2.58 6.41
CA PHE A 330 -8.30 3.37 7.04
C PHE A 330 -7.08 2.54 7.38
N GLY A 331 -5.94 2.96 6.88
CA GLY A 331 -4.68 2.25 7.10
C GLY A 331 -3.44 3.00 6.66
N PRO A 332 -2.25 2.43 6.87
CA PRO A 332 -1.01 3.04 6.45
C PRO A 332 -0.62 2.67 5.02
N LEU A 333 0.23 3.53 4.44
CA LEU A 333 1.03 3.25 3.26
C LEU A 333 2.14 2.27 3.65
N ASP A 334 2.25 1.14 2.98
CA ASP A 334 3.24 0.11 3.28
C ASP A 334 4.22 -0.07 2.12
N GLN A 335 5.46 0.37 2.33
CA GLN A 335 6.54 0.27 1.35
C GLN A 335 7.10 -1.16 1.23
N GLY A 336 6.97 -1.99 2.26
CA GLY A 336 7.46 -3.37 2.28
C GLY A 336 8.98 -3.51 2.23
N TRP A 337 9.74 -2.54 2.74
CA TRP A 337 11.20 -2.55 2.78
C TRP A 337 11.74 -2.99 4.13
N TRP A 338 12.86 -3.70 4.11
CA TRP A 338 13.54 -4.24 5.28
C TRP A 338 15.00 -3.77 5.31
N PRO A 339 15.54 -3.33 6.46
CA PRO A 339 16.91 -2.83 6.51
C PRO A 339 17.95 -3.90 6.19
N ASP A 340 17.63 -5.16 6.48
CA ASP A 340 18.51 -6.32 6.34
C ASP A 340 18.27 -7.14 5.06
N GLY A 341 17.02 -7.17 4.57
CA GLY A 341 16.63 -7.97 3.40
C GLY A 341 16.12 -7.18 2.20
N LEU A 342 16.01 -5.85 2.30
CA LEU A 342 15.40 -4.96 1.31
C LEU A 342 13.97 -5.39 0.95
N TYR A 343 13.73 -5.97 -0.20
CA TYR A 343 12.39 -6.46 -0.58
C TYR A 343 11.99 -7.76 0.12
N THR A 344 12.95 -8.51 0.65
CA THR A 344 12.71 -9.81 1.26
C THR A 344 12.71 -9.71 2.77
N ALA A 345 11.58 -10.02 3.40
CA ALA A 345 11.51 -10.13 4.86
C ALA A 345 12.46 -11.23 5.37
N PRO A 346 13.15 -11.04 6.50
CA PRO A 346 14.09 -12.03 7.03
C PRO A 346 13.47 -13.39 7.29
N THR A 347 12.24 -13.42 7.80
CA THR A 347 11.47 -14.62 8.12
C THR A 347 9.99 -14.43 7.81
N ASP A 348 9.23 -15.52 7.74
CA ASP A 348 7.77 -15.46 7.61
C ASP A 348 7.10 -14.78 8.83
N ALA A 349 7.67 -14.95 10.01
CA ALA A 349 7.23 -14.26 11.22
C ALA A 349 7.44 -12.74 11.15
N ALA A 350 8.54 -12.29 10.52
CA ALA A 350 8.77 -10.88 10.25
C ALA A 350 7.72 -10.32 9.29
N LEU A 351 7.42 -11.07 8.22
CA LEU A 351 6.40 -10.71 7.24
C LEU A 351 5.02 -10.54 7.88
N LEU A 352 4.63 -11.47 8.76
CA LEU A 352 3.37 -11.42 9.52
C LEU A 352 3.33 -10.24 10.51
N TYR A 353 4.47 -9.89 11.11
CA TYR A 353 4.55 -8.88 12.16
C TYR A 353 4.04 -7.49 11.72
N ASP A 354 4.40 -7.02 10.52
CA ASP A 354 3.95 -5.71 10.02
C ASP A 354 2.42 -5.70 9.85
N ILE A 355 1.83 -6.82 9.43
CA ILE A 355 0.37 -7.00 9.30
C ILE A 355 -0.31 -6.97 10.67
N GLU A 356 0.22 -7.74 11.64
CA GLU A 356 -0.30 -7.78 13.01
C GLU A 356 -0.20 -6.41 13.69
N MET A 357 0.92 -5.70 13.52
CA MET A 357 1.11 -4.37 14.08
C MET A 357 0.16 -3.35 13.44
N THR A 358 -0.07 -3.42 12.14
CA THR A 358 -1.07 -2.59 11.45
C THR A 358 -2.46 -2.81 12.05
N ARG A 359 -2.87 -4.07 12.24
CA ARG A 359 -4.14 -4.42 12.89
C ARG A 359 -4.18 -3.98 14.36
N ARG A 360 -3.08 -4.19 15.09
CA ARG A 360 -2.96 -3.81 16.51
C ARG A 360 -3.05 -2.30 16.73
N MET A 361 -2.58 -1.51 15.79
CA MET A 361 -2.73 -0.05 15.80
C MET A 361 -4.17 0.42 15.48
N GLY A 362 -5.12 -0.50 15.23
CA GLY A 362 -6.51 -0.17 14.96
C GLY A 362 -6.81 0.18 13.50
N PHE A 363 -5.96 -0.19 12.57
CA PHE A 363 -6.23 -0.05 11.14
C PHE A 363 -7.01 -1.26 10.60
N ASN A 364 -7.80 -1.06 9.56
CA ASN A 364 -8.55 -2.12 8.88
C ASN A 364 -8.06 -2.42 7.45
N MET A 365 -7.11 -1.63 6.95
CA MET A 365 -6.50 -1.80 5.65
C MET A 365 -5.04 -1.36 5.65
N CYS A 366 -4.31 -1.66 4.58
CA CYS A 366 -3.08 -0.98 4.18
C CYS A 366 -3.06 -0.79 2.65
N ARG A 367 -2.30 0.20 2.17
CA ARG A 367 -1.98 0.34 0.75
C ARG A 367 -0.56 -0.16 0.53
N LYS A 368 -0.42 -1.29 -0.18
CA LYS A 368 0.88 -1.81 -0.60
C LYS A 368 1.41 -0.97 -1.75
N HIS A 369 2.39 -0.14 -1.43
CA HIS A 369 2.82 0.96 -2.27
C HIS A 369 3.89 0.53 -3.27
N VAL A 370 3.54 0.58 -4.54
CA VAL A 370 4.38 0.34 -5.74
C VAL A 370 5.33 -0.88 -5.64
N LYS A 371 4.88 -1.90 -4.90
CA LYS A 371 5.58 -3.18 -4.69
C LYS A 371 4.58 -4.33 -4.71
N VAL A 372 4.98 -5.49 -5.20
CA VAL A 372 4.20 -6.73 -5.13
C VAL A 372 4.89 -7.70 -4.17
N GLU A 373 4.18 -8.14 -3.14
CA GLU A 373 4.71 -9.04 -2.12
C GLU A 373 4.66 -10.52 -2.54
N PRO A 374 5.40 -11.41 -1.85
CA PRO A 374 5.21 -12.85 -1.99
C PRO A 374 3.78 -13.26 -1.58
N GLU A 375 3.28 -14.37 -2.16
CA GLU A 375 1.93 -14.92 -1.89
C GLU A 375 1.63 -15.07 -0.40
N ARG A 376 2.63 -15.37 0.41
CA ARG A 376 2.48 -15.54 1.86
C ARG A 376 2.05 -14.28 2.58
N TRP A 377 2.49 -13.10 2.11
CA TRP A 377 2.05 -11.83 2.68
C TRP A 377 0.54 -11.63 2.52
N TYR A 378 0.02 -11.86 1.32
CA TYR A 378 -1.43 -11.77 1.06
C TYR A 378 -2.21 -12.84 1.83
N HIS A 379 -1.68 -14.05 1.94
CA HIS A 379 -2.27 -15.10 2.77
C HIS A 379 -2.39 -14.67 4.24
N HIS A 380 -1.37 -14.03 4.79
CA HIS A 380 -1.42 -13.47 6.13
C HIS A 380 -2.46 -12.35 6.24
N CYS A 381 -2.58 -11.45 5.24
CA CYS A 381 -3.63 -10.44 5.20
C CYS A 381 -5.04 -11.06 5.13
N ASP A 382 -5.21 -12.11 4.31
CA ASP A 382 -6.48 -12.85 4.18
C ASP A 382 -6.91 -13.43 5.53
N LYS A 383 -5.99 -14.03 6.28
CA LYS A 383 -6.23 -14.61 7.61
C LYS A 383 -6.42 -13.57 8.71
N ALA A 384 -5.68 -12.48 8.64
CA ALA A 384 -5.76 -11.40 9.62
C ALA A 384 -6.97 -10.47 9.40
N GLY A 385 -7.64 -10.53 8.26
CA GLY A 385 -8.72 -9.61 7.90
C GLY A 385 -8.22 -8.19 7.62
N LEU A 386 -7.02 -8.04 7.04
CA LEU A 386 -6.49 -6.76 6.64
C LEU A 386 -6.83 -6.50 5.17
N LEU A 387 -7.62 -5.47 4.87
CA LEU A 387 -7.89 -5.05 3.50
C LEU A 387 -6.61 -4.52 2.83
N VAL A 388 -6.48 -4.75 1.54
CA VAL A 388 -5.31 -4.32 0.77
C VAL A 388 -5.74 -3.52 -0.45
N TRP A 389 -5.14 -2.33 -0.60
CA TRP A 389 -5.04 -1.61 -1.86
C TRP A 389 -3.69 -1.97 -2.46
N GLN A 390 -3.69 -2.52 -3.67
CA GLN A 390 -2.50 -3.01 -4.32
C GLN A 390 -2.10 -2.11 -5.47
N ASP A 391 -0.96 -1.45 -5.33
CA ASP A 391 -0.38 -0.65 -6.40
C ASP A 391 0.34 -1.53 -7.43
N MET A 392 0.29 -1.11 -8.69
CA MET A 392 1.23 -1.54 -9.72
C MET A 392 2.57 -0.83 -9.51
N PRO A 393 3.71 -1.54 -9.47
CA PRO A 393 5.02 -0.89 -9.51
C PRO A 393 5.18 -0.02 -10.76
N ASN A 394 5.64 1.21 -10.58
CA ASN A 394 5.80 2.12 -11.71
C ASN A 394 7.23 2.15 -12.23
N GLY A 395 7.36 2.70 -13.43
CA GLY A 395 8.62 2.95 -14.11
C GLY A 395 8.41 3.97 -15.22
N ASP A 396 9.43 4.17 -16.08
CA ASP A 396 9.42 5.18 -17.13
C ASP A 396 9.46 6.63 -16.56
N ARG A 397 8.94 7.62 -17.28
CA ARG A 397 9.03 9.05 -16.94
C ARG A 397 7.83 9.50 -16.10
N ASN A 398 8.05 10.44 -15.21
CA ASN A 398 7.01 11.03 -14.40
C ASN A 398 6.38 12.26 -15.08
N ILE A 399 5.13 12.53 -14.74
CA ILE A 399 4.42 13.77 -15.10
C ILE A 399 3.99 14.51 -13.83
N GLY A 400 4.01 15.84 -13.89
CA GLY A 400 3.50 16.70 -12.80
C GLY A 400 1.98 16.91 -12.87
N PRO A 401 1.42 17.54 -11.83
CA PRO A 401 0.01 17.90 -11.80
C PRO A 401 -0.43 18.65 -13.06
N GLY A 402 -1.57 18.27 -13.63
CA GLY A 402 -2.15 18.91 -14.80
C GLY A 402 -1.45 18.66 -16.15
N GLN A 403 -0.33 17.92 -16.16
CA GLN A 403 0.34 17.55 -17.42
C GLN A 403 -0.40 16.39 -18.10
N PRO A 404 -0.32 16.29 -19.45
CA PRO A 404 -0.89 15.18 -20.20
C PRO A 404 -0.11 13.88 -19.91
N ASP A 405 -0.77 12.76 -20.14
CA ASP A 405 -0.16 11.42 -20.11
C ASP A 405 1.09 11.36 -21.01
N ILE A 406 2.10 10.58 -20.58
CA ILE A 406 3.26 10.34 -21.45
C ILE A 406 2.89 9.44 -22.62
N THR A 407 3.67 9.55 -23.71
CA THR A 407 3.71 8.53 -24.74
C THR A 407 4.84 7.59 -24.41
N ARG A 408 4.51 6.32 -24.09
CA ARG A 408 5.52 5.28 -23.90
C ARG A 408 5.96 4.72 -25.24
N GLU A 409 7.20 4.28 -25.32
CA GLU A 409 7.67 3.44 -26.42
C GLU A 409 6.93 2.10 -26.41
N ALA A 410 6.74 1.49 -27.58
CA ALA A 410 5.98 0.26 -27.74
C ALA A 410 6.46 -0.87 -26.81
N ARG A 411 7.78 -1.00 -26.61
CA ARG A 411 8.35 -1.99 -25.67
C ARG A 411 8.02 -1.65 -24.22
N SER A 412 8.15 -0.40 -23.80
CA SER A 412 7.81 0.05 -22.45
C SER A 412 6.33 -0.20 -22.14
N GLU A 413 5.43 0.13 -23.07
CA GLU A 413 3.99 -0.15 -22.93
C GLU A 413 3.71 -1.66 -22.83
N ALA A 414 4.34 -2.47 -23.70
CA ALA A 414 4.14 -3.93 -23.68
C ALA A 414 4.62 -4.58 -22.37
N ILE A 415 5.75 -4.14 -21.82
CA ILE A 415 6.27 -4.58 -20.52
C ILE A 415 5.28 -4.25 -19.43
N TYR A 416 4.83 -2.99 -19.32
CA TYR A 416 3.90 -2.54 -18.31
C TYR A 416 2.59 -3.36 -18.33
N ARG A 417 1.96 -3.51 -19.49
CA ARG A 417 0.70 -4.27 -19.63
C ARG A 417 0.87 -5.75 -19.27
N ARG A 418 1.99 -6.36 -19.65
CA ARG A 418 2.30 -7.75 -19.31
C ARG A 418 2.44 -7.91 -17.79
N GLU A 419 3.20 -7.05 -17.10
CA GLU A 419 3.41 -7.13 -15.67
C GLU A 419 2.15 -6.75 -14.88
N LEU A 420 1.35 -5.76 -15.34
CA LEU A 420 0.05 -5.45 -14.76
C LEU A 420 -0.92 -6.65 -14.82
N LYS A 421 -0.96 -7.31 -15.99
CA LYS A 421 -1.77 -8.52 -16.15
C LYS A 421 -1.30 -9.64 -15.23
N ALA A 422 0.01 -9.88 -15.15
CA ALA A 422 0.60 -10.90 -14.29
C ALA A 422 0.32 -10.63 -12.80
N LEU A 423 0.42 -9.36 -12.35
CA LEU A 423 0.04 -8.93 -11.01
C LEU A 423 -1.42 -9.30 -10.70
N ILE A 424 -2.35 -8.88 -11.55
CA ILE A 424 -3.79 -9.10 -11.32
C ILE A 424 -4.13 -10.59 -11.38
N GLU A 425 -3.69 -11.31 -12.41
CA GLU A 425 -3.96 -12.75 -12.55
C GLU A 425 -3.33 -13.58 -11.43
N GLY A 426 -2.14 -13.19 -10.96
CA GLY A 426 -1.44 -13.87 -9.85
C GLY A 426 -2.06 -13.62 -8.48
N LYS A 427 -2.70 -12.46 -8.25
CA LYS A 427 -3.16 -12.06 -6.91
C LYS A 427 -4.68 -11.97 -6.75
N ARG A 428 -5.45 -12.10 -7.82
CA ARG A 428 -6.92 -11.92 -7.80
C ARG A 428 -7.68 -12.89 -6.90
N ASN A 429 -7.10 -14.02 -6.51
CA ASN A 429 -7.75 -14.99 -5.64
C ASN A 429 -7.74 -14.58 -4.15
N HIS A 430 -6.90 -13.60 -3.76
CA HIS A 430 -6.81 -13.13 -2.38
C HIS A 430 -7.99 -12.24 -2.01
N PRO A 431 -8.85 -12.61 -1.04
CA PRO A 431 -10.00 -11.80 -0.64
C PRO A 431 -9.60 -10.45 -0.01
N CYS A 432 -8.42 -10.33 0.58
CA CYS A 432 -7.93 -9.09 1.18
C CYS A 432 -7.76 -7.96 0.17
N ILE A 433 -7.38 -8.24 -1.09
CA ILE A 433 -7.23 -7.21 -2.12
C ILE A 433 -8.61 -6.72 -2.53
N VAL A 434 -8.89 -5.45 -2.34
CA VAL A 434 -10.18 -4.81 -2.67
C VAL A 434 -10.06 -3.69 -3.69
N VAL A 435 -8.85 -3.15 -3.90
CA VAL A 435 -8.55 -2.07 -4.85
C VAL A 435 -7.28 -2.38 -5.62
N TRP A 436 -7.29 -2.17 -6.93
CA TRP A 436 -6.12 -2.08 -7.78
C TRP A 436 -5.79 -0.62 -8.06
N VAL A 437 -4.50 -0.25 -7.93
CA VAL A 437 -4.00 1.12 -8.16
C VAL A 437 -2.97 1.11 -9.27
N PRO A 438 -3.37 1.31 -10.55
CA PRO A 438 -2.46 1.22 -11.68
C PRO A 438 -1.38 2.31 -11.73
N PHE A 439 -1.67 3.52 -11.23
CA PHE A 439 -0.74 4.65 -11.27
C PHE A 439 -0.72 5.41 -9.95
N ASN A 440 0.48 5.83 -9.54
CA ASN A 440 0.71 6.73 -8.42
C ASN A 440 1.34 8.04 -8.92
N GLU A 441 0.78 9.19 -8.52
CA GLU A 441 1.38 10.53 -8.66
C GLU A 441 1.93 10.86 -10.06
N GLY A 442 1.32 10.34 -11.10
CA GLY A 442 1.78 10.56 -12.48
C GLY A 442 3.05 9.79 -12.86
N TRP A 443 3.53 8.85 -12.01
CA TRP A 443 4.74 8.08 -12.30
C TRP A 443 4.49 7.10 -13.44
N GLY A 444 5.09 7.38 -14.59
CA GLY A 444 4.93 6.57 -15.80
C GLY A 444 3.50 6.49 -16.33
N GLN A 445 2.65 7.43 -15.98
CA GLN A 445 1.23 7.45 -16.34
C GLN A 445 1.03 7.68 -17.84
N PHE A 446 0.31 6.77 -18.50
CA PHE A 446 0.03 6.78 -19.93
C PHE A 446 -1.32 6.15 -20.23
N LYS A 447 -2.00 6.61 -21.28
CA LYS A 447 -3.31 6.06 -21.72
C LYS A 447 -4.22 5.72 -20.54
N THR A 448 -4.28 6.62 -19.55
CA THR A 448 -4.82 6.37 -18.21
C THR A 448 -6.15 5.63 -18.26
N ASN A 449 -7.18 6.18 -18.91
CA ASN A 449 -8.51 5.58 -18.92
C ASN A 449 -8.53 4.19 -19.57
N GLU A 450 -7.73 3.95 -20.62
CA GLU A 450 -7.59 2.64 -21.27
C GLU A 450 -7.01 1.60 -20.27
N ILE A 451 -5.97 1.97 -19.53
CA ILE A 451 -5.36 1.10 -18.51
C ILE A 451 -6.34 0.81 -17.36
N LEU A 452 -7.10 1.81 -16.90
CA LEU A 452 -8.11 1.61 -15.87
C LEU A 452 -9.22 0.64 -16.33
N GLU A 453 -9.69 0.77 -17.57
CA GLU A 453 -10.67 -0.13 -18.16
C GLU A 453 -10.11 -1.55 -18.33
N GLU A 454 -8.85 -1.68 -18.77
CA GLU A 454 -8.15 -2.97 -18.88
C GLU A 454 -8.03 -3.64 -17.51
N THR A 455 -7.64 -2.89 -16.48
CA THR A 455 -7.57 -3.35 -15.09
C THR A 455 -8.92 -3.88 -14.61
N LYS A 456 -9.98 -3.11 -14.83
CA LYS A 456 -11.36 -3.49 -14.45
C LYS A 456 -11.85 -4.72 -15.22
N LYS A 457 -11.46 -4.86 -16.48
CA LYS A 457 -11.80 -6.02 -17.31
C LYS A 457 -11.05 -7.28 -16.86
N LEU A 458 -9.79 -7.15 -16.45
CA LEU A 458 -9.00 -8.26 -15.91
C LEU A 458 -9.58 -8.76 -14.58
N ASP A 459 -10.06 -7.84 -13.73
CA ASP A 459 -10.71 -8.19 -12.47
C ASP A 459 -11.91 -7.28 -12.14
N PRO A 460 -13.11 -7.63 -12.57
CA PRO A 460 -14.31 -6.82 -12.30
C PRO A 460 -14.78 -6.86 -10.84
N THR A 461 -14.19 -7.74 -10.01
CA THR A 461 -14.60 -7.95 -8.61
C THR A 461 -13.88 -7.04 -7.60
N ARG A 462 -13.01 -6.15 -8.07
CA ARG A 462 -12.30 -5.14 -7.27
C ARG A 462 -12.61 -3.74 -7.80
N LEU A 463 -12.36 -2.76 -6.95
CA LEU A 463 -12.34 -1.37 -7.35
C LEU A 463 -11.03 -1.04 -8.05
N VAL A 464 -11.07 0.01 -8.87
CA VAL A 464 -9.89 0.56 -9.54
C VAL A 464 -9.77 2.01 -9.15
N ASP A 465 -8.66 2.35 -8.51
CA ASP A 465 -8.27 3.72 -8.23
C ASP A 465 -7.60 4.32 -9.48
N GLY A 466 -7.95 5.52 -9.79
CA GLY A 466 -7.43 5.97 -11.04
C GLY A 466 -7.23 7.44 -11.30
N PRO A 467 -6.02 7.86 -11.34
CA PRO A 467 -4.80 7.44 -10.64
C PRO A 467 -4.80 7.92 -9.20
N SER A 468 -3.98 7.34 -8.33
CA SER A 468 -3.82 7.85 -6.97
C SER A 468 -3.05 9.17 -6.96
N GLY A 469 -3.55 10.15 -6.22
CA GLY A 469 -2.96 11.49 -6.08
C GLY A 469 -3.46 12.48 -7.13
N TRP A 470 -2.53 13.11 -7.84
CA TRP A 470 -2.83 14.10 -8.86
C TRP A 470 -2.87 13.50 -10.27
N THR A 471 -3.09 14.35 -11.31
CA THR A 471 -3.24 13.94 -12.71
C THR A 471 -4.49 13.10 -13.01
N ASP A 472 -5.58 13.31 -12.26
CA ASP A 472 -6.88 12.63 -12.46
C ASP A 472 -7.37 12.79 -13.90
N ARG A 473 -7.85 11.70 -14.50
CA ARG A 473 -8.47 11.64 -15.83
C ARG A 473 -9.96 11.27 -15.76
N LYS A 474 -10.56 11.39 -14.58
CA LYS A 474 -11.98 11.11 -14.28
C LYS A 474 -12.40 9.65 -14.57
N GLY A 475 -11.43 8.75 -14.65
CA GLY A 475 -11.62 7.30 -14.76
C GLY A 475 -11.70 6.62 -13.39
N GLY A 476 -11.83 5.29 -13.42
CA GLY A 476 -11.85 4.45 -12.21
C GLY A 476 -13.09 4.58 -11.34
N ASP A 477 -13.05 4.00 -10.16
CA ASP A 477 -14.13 3.95 -9.17
C ASP A 477 -13.96 5.01 -8.06
N MET A 478 -12.78 5.61 -7.93
CA MET A 478 -12.44 6.56 -6.88
C MET A 478 -11.84 7.84 -7.45
N GLN A 479 -12.05 8.95 -6.76
CA GLN A 479 -11.33 10.19 -6.94
C GLN A 479 -10.39 10.33 -5.74
N ASP A 480 -9.09 10.28 -6.02
CA ASP A 480 -8.06 10.28 -5.01
C ASP A 480 -7.32 11.64 -4.93
N ALA A 481 -6.91 11.99 -3.72
CA ALA A 481 -6.06 13.14 -3.46
C ALA A 481 -4.90 12.75 -2.55
N HIS A 482 -3.74 13.40 -2.74
CA HIS A 482 -2.62 13.37 -1.80
C HIS A 482 -2.44 14.74 -1.17
N VAL A 483 -2.44 14.83 0.16
CA VAL A 483 -2.39 16.10 0.89
C VAL A 483 -1.45 16.00 2.09
N TYR A 484 -0.29 16.60 2.01
CA TYR A 484 0.70 16.56 3.08
C TYR A 484 0.89 17.91 3.79
N PRO A 485 0.95 17.96 5.16
CA PRO A 485 0.62 16.85 6.05
C PRO A 485 -0.88 16.56 6.12
N GLY A 486 -1.76 17.42 5.62
CA GLY A 486 -3.20 17.25 5.55
C GLY A 486 -3.92 17.18 6.90
N PRO A 487 -5.03 16.41 7.01
CA PRO A 487 -5.72 15.73 5.92
C PRO A 487 -6.52 16.69 5.04
N GLY A 488 -6.87 16.21 3.84
CA GLY A 488 -7.75 16.89 2.90
C GLY A 488 -8.69 15.90 2.22
N MET A 489 -9.53 16.36 1.30
CA MET A 489 -10.36 15.48 0.48
C MET A 489 -10.65 16.12 -0.87
N PRO A 490 -10.82 15.34 -1.95
CA PRO A 490 -11.29 15.85 -3.22
C PRO A 490 -12.77 16.24 -3.15
N GLY A 491 -13.26 16.96 -4.16
CA GLY A 491 -14.69 17.27 -4.30
C GLY A 491 -15.52 15.98 -4.42
N LEU A 492 -16.76 16.02 -3.92
CA LEU A 492 -17.69 14.89 -4.07
C LEU A 492 -18.21 14.78 -5.49
N GLU A 493 -18.31 13.56 -5.98
CA GLU A 493 -18.86 13.23 -7.30
C GLU A 493 -20.03 12.25 -7.18
N ASP A 494 -20.89 12.24 -8.20
CA ASP A 494 -22.06 11.34 -8.22
C ASP A 494 -21.66 9.87 -8.49
N ARG A 495 -20.56 9.63 -9.19
CA ARG A 495 -20.15 8.28 -9.63
C ARG A 495 -19.03 7.69 -8.78
N ARG A 496 -18.00 8.45 -8.47
CA ARG A 496 -16.80 7.98 -7.75
C ARG A 496 -16.88 8.27 -6.26
N ALA A 497 -16.18 7.47 -5.46
CA ALA A 497 -15.98 7.76 -4.05
C ALA A 497 -14.79 8.72 -3.86
N ALA A 498 -14.92 9.69 -2.95
CA ALA A 498 -13.82 10.57 -2.56
C ALA A 498 -12.89 9.84 -1.57
N VAL A 499 -11.60 9.76 -1.88
CA VAL A 499 -10.59 9.11 -1.02
C VAL A 499 -9.36 9.98 -0.87
N LEU A 500 -8.59 9.73 0.19
CA LEU A 500 -7.33 10.39 0.51
C LEU A 500 -6.22 9.32 0.47
N GLY A 501 -5.61 9.15 -0.71
CA GLY A 501 -4.65 8.07 -0.97
C GLY A 501 -3.32 8.22 -0.24
N GLU A 502 -2.96 9.45 0.15
CA GLU A 502 -1.79 9.71 1.00
C GLU A 502 -1.97 10.99 1.82
N TYR A 503 -1.59 10.94 3.12
CA TYR A 503 -1.51 12.11 3.99
C TYR A 503 -0.63 11.83 5.20
N GLY A 504 -0.34 12.85 6.00
CA GLY A 504 0.42 12.74 7.25
C GLY A 504 1.90 12.92 7.03
N GLY A 505 2.66 11.85 7.03
CA GLY A 505 4.12 11.93 6.85
C GLY A 505 4.83 12.61 8.02
N LEU A 506 4.34 12.41 9.26
CA LEU A 506 4.88 12.99 10.48
C LEU A 506 6.19 12.30 10.88
N GLY A 507 7.32 12.99 10.76
CA GLY A 507 8.66 12.46 10.97
C GLY A 507 9.16 12.61 12.41
N LEU A 508 9.71 11.52 12.95
CA LEU A 508 10.42 11.50 14.24
C LEU A 508 11.68 10.62 14.11
N PRO A 509 12.87 11.22 13.93
CA PRO A 509 14.11 10.47 13.98
C PRO A 509 14.40 10.00 15.41
N LEU A 510 14.68 8.71 15.60
CA LEU A 510 15.02 8.12 16.88
C LEU A 510 16.46 7.59 16.85
N GLU A 511 17.33 8.15 17.70
CA GLU A 511 18.72 7.75 17.80
C GLU A 511 18.86 6.24 18.10
N GLY A 512 19.82 5.59 17.43
CA GLY A 512 19.99 4.13 17.51
C GLY A 512 19.13 3.32 16.53
N HIS A 513 18.14 3.93 15.88
CA HIS A 513 17.20 3.29 14.96
C HIS A 513 17.19 3.93 13.57
N LEU A 514 18.26 4.65 13.20
CA LEU A 514 18.36 5.39 11.95
C LEU A 514 19.23 4.65 10.92
N TRP A 515 18.80 4.63 9.66
CA TRP A 515 19.58 4.15 8.54
C TRP A 515 20.82 5.02 8.28
N LEU A 516 20.65 6.35 8.29
CA LEU A 516 21.72 7.33 8.26
C LEU A 516 21.62 8.27 9.47
N GLN A 517 22.77 8.74 9.97
CA GLN A 517 22.80 9.64 11.13
C GLN A 517 22.40 11.09 10.79
N LYS A 518 22.35 11.45 9.51
CA LYS A 518 21.99 12.78 9.00
C LYS A 518 21.20 12.69 7.71
N GLY A 519 20.48 13.77 7.38
CA GLY A 519 19.68 13.83 6.14
C GLY A 519 18.32 13.16 6.25
N ASN A 520 17.91 12.74 7.46
CA ASN A 520 16.59 12.19 7.71
C ASN A 520 15.51 13.28 7.56
N TRP A 521 14.35 12.89 7.05
CA TRP A 521 13.28 13.83 6.77
C TRP A 521 11.88 13.23 6.99
N GLY A 522 10.89 14.09 7.05
CA GLY A 522 9.46 13.82 7.03
C GLY A 522 8.75 15.10 6.61
N TYR A 523 7.50 15.02 6.17
CA TYR A 523 6.74 16.21 5.71
C TYR A 523 6.57 17.24 6.82
N GLN A 524 6.44 16.78 8.06
CA GLN A 524 6.54 17.59 9.26
C GLN A 524 7.38 16.84 10.29
N SER A 525 8.38 17.49 10.89
CA SER A 525 9.33 16.85 11.81
C SER A 525 9.06 17.19 13.26
N PHE A 526 9.20 16.21 14.14
CA PHE A 526 9.03 16.30 15.58
C PHE A 526 10.32 15.91 16.31
N ARG A 527 10.43 16.32 17.58
CA ARG A 527 11.63 16.08 18.39
C ARG A 527 11.39 15.06 19.50
N ASP A 528 10.14 14.76 19.79
CA ASP A 528 9.74 13.85 20.87
C ASP A 528 8.43 13.12 20.54
N PRO A 529 8.20 11.93 21.13
CA PRO A 529 7.01 11.13 20.88
C PRO A 529 5.69 11.80 21.28
N ALA A 530 5.69 12.65 22.33
CA ALA A 530 4.46 13.28 22.79
C ALA A 530 3.96 14.33 21.80
N SER A 531 4.87 15.13 21.24
CA SER A 531 4.55 16.11 20.20
C SER A 531 4.05 15.41 18.92
N LEU A 532 4.70 14.30 18.52
CA LEU A 532 4.24 13.47 17.40
C LEU A 532 2.83 12.93 17.65
N ALA A 533 2.60 12.34 18.82
CA ALA A 533 1.30 11.76 19.20
C ALA A 533 0.17 12.81 19.17
N ASN A 534 0.44 14.01 19.69
CA ASN A 534 -0.53 15.11 19.65
C ASN A 534 -0.84 15.54 18.22
N ALA A 535 0.16 15.68 17.36
CA ALA A 535 -0.04 16.00 15.94
C ALA A 535 -0.85 14.90 15.24
N TYR A 536 -0.51 13.63 15.44
CA TYR A 536 -1.24 12.49 14.89
C TYR A 536 -2.71 12.47 15.36
N LYS A 537 -2.96 12.69 16.66
CA LYS A 537 -4.31 12.81 17.20
C LYS A 537 -5.12 13.93 16.54
N ASN A 538 -4.49 15.09 16.31
CA ASN A 538 -5.13 16.20 15.63
C ASN A 538 -5.47 15.89 14.17
N LEU A 539 -4.57 15.20 13.45
CA LEU A 539 -4.88 14.72 12.09
C LEU A 539 -6.11 13.78 12.09
N ASN A 540 -6.19 12.86 13.05
CA ASN A 540 -7.34 11.95 13.18
C ASN A 540 -8.66 12.69 13.50
N LEU A 541 -8.63 13.71 14.35
CA LEU A 541 -9.81 14.52 14.63
C LEU A 541 -10.30 15.26 13.37
N ARG A 542 -9.37 15.88 12.62
CA ARG A 542 -9.66 16.53 11.33
C ARG A 542 -10.20 15.53 10.30
N LEU A 543 -9.58 14.35 10.23
CA LEU A 543 -10.01 13.27 9.34
C LEU A 543 -11.44 12.81 9.65
N GLY A 544 -11.81 12.69 10.93
CA GLY A 544 -13.18 12.38 11.36
C GLY A 544 -14.21 13.36 10.79
N GLY A 545 -13.88 14.65 10.73
CA GLY A 545 -14.69 15.67 10.07
C GLY A 545 -14.90 15.41 8.58
N LEU A 546 -13.82 15.07 7.86
CA LEU A 546 -13.88 14.74 6.43
C LEU A 546 -14.66 13.46 6.16
N VAL A 547 -14.54 12.44 7.03
CA VAL A 547 -15.37 11.23 6.98
C VAL A 547 -16.86 11.59 7.07
N GLY A 548 -17.24 12.49 8.00
CA GLY A 548 -18.59 13.01 8.12
C GLY A 548 -19.07 13.74 6.87
N LYS A 549 -18.19 14.47 6.20
CA LYS A 549 -18.48 15.19 4.94
C LYS A 549 -18.56 14.28 3.70
N GLY A 550 -18.02 13.06 3.74
CA GLY A 550 -18.12 12.14 2.60
C GLY A 550 -16.86 11.40 2.22
N LEU A 551 -15.73 11.66 2.88
CA LEU A 551 -14.50 10.91 2.63
C LEU A 551 -14.72 9.42 2.91
N ALA A 552 -14.37 8.55 1.96
CA ALA A 552 -14.66 7.11 2.01
C ALA A 552 -13.47 6.25 2.44
N ALA A 553 -12.25 6.75 2.32
CA ALA A 553 -11.03 6.08 2.78
C ALA A 553 -9.91 7.09 3.03
N ALA A 554 -8.91 6.69 3.82
CA ALA A 554 -7.67 7.46 4.01
C ALA A 554 -6.46 6.56 4.24
N VAL A 555 -5.30 6.96 3.70
CA VAL A 555 -4.03 6.24 3.81
C VAL A 555 -2.99 7.15 4.46
N TYR A 556 -2.52 6.78 5.65
CA TYR A 556 -1.49 7.51 6.38
C TYR A 556 -0.08 7.10 5.95
N THR A 557 0.79 8.04 5.66
CA THR A 557 2.20 7.80 5.30
C THR A 557 3.07 7.84 6.56
N GLN A 558 3.65 6.71 7.08
CA GLN A 558 3.62 5.35 6.53
C GLN A 558 3.77 4.29 7.63
N THR A 559 3.79 2.99 7.27
CA THR A 559 3.88 1.88 8.25
C THR A 559 5.19 1.92 9.03
N THR A 560 6.32 1.96 8.33
CA THR A 560 7.67 2.00 8.94
C THR A 560 8.48 3.12 8.34
N ASP A 561 9.51 3.58 9.05
CA ASP A 561 10.59 4.33 8.41
C ASP A 561 11.18 3.49 7.27
N VAL A 562 11.70 4.15 6.25
CA VAL A 562 12.47 3.51 5.17
C VAL A 562 13.67 4.38 4.84
N GLU A 563 14.87 3.84 5.07
CA GLU A 563 16.15 4.53 4.85
C GLU A 563 16.20 5.91 5.52
N VAL A 564 16.20 7.00 4.74
CA VAL A 564 16.26 8.38 5.28
C VAL A 564 14.89 8.99 5.57
N GLU A 565 13.83 8.33 5.17
CA GLU A 565 12.46 8.75 5.39
C GLU A 565 11.97 8.25 6.75
N VAL A 566 11.87 9.18 7.74
CA VAL A 566 11.62 8.83 9.16
C VAL A 566 10.20 9.19 9.61
N ASN A 567 9.23 9.05 8.74
CA ASN A 567 7.81 9.33 8.97
C ASN A 567 6.95 8.06 9.17
N GLY A 568 7.59 6.92 9.39
CA GLY A 568 6.93 5.67 9.75
C GLY A 568 6.28 5.72 11.12
N LEU A 569 5.19 4.96 11.28
CA LEU A 569 4.57 4.68 12.60
C LEU A 569 5.47 3.80 13.46
N MET A 570 6.36 3.02 12.83
CA MET A 570 7.41 2.22 13.46
C MET A 570 8.78 2.61 12.89
N THR A 571 9.85 2.37 13.66
CA THR A 571 11.22 2.49 13.17
C THR A 571 11.54 1.46 12.09
N PHE A 572 12.54 1.72 11.25
CA PHE A 572 12.90 0.86 10.11
C PHE A 572 13.29 -0.56 10.52
N ASP A 573 13.88 -0.73 11.70
CA ASP A 573 14.20 -2.02 12.32
C ASP A 573 13.03 -2.69 13.06
N ARG A 574 11.83 -2.09 13.05
CA ARG A 574 10.61 -2.54 13.75
C ARG A 574 10.78 -2.65 15.26
N ALA A 575 11.78 -1.99 15.84
CA ALA A 575 12.05 -2.06 17.27
C ALA A 575 11.10 -1.18 18.10
N ILE A 576 10.70 -0.01 17.57
CA ILE A 576 9.91 0.97 18.30
C ILE A 576 8.65 1.35 17.52
N LEU A 577 7.49 1.25 18.18
CA LEU A 577 6.26 1.89 17.76
C LEU A 577 6.25 3.33 18.28
N LYS A 578 6.16 4.32 17.38
CA LYS A 578 6.29 5.74 17.71
C LYS A 578 5.03 6.37 18.30
N LEU A 579 3.89 5.70 18.16
CA LEU A 579 2.61 6.15 18.71
C LEU A 579 2.28 5.45 20.02
N PRO A 580 1.55 6.14 20.95
CA PRO A 580 1.10 5.53 22.19
C PRO A 580 -0.04 4.52 21.94
N PRO A 581 -0.32 3.61 22.89
CA PRO A 581 -1.37 2.59 22.75
C PRO A 581 -2.77 3.16 22.46
N GLU A 582 -3.07 4.37 22.92
CA GLU A 582 -4.34 5.07 22.75
C GLU A 582 -4.61 5.45 21.29
N ALA A 583 -3.58 5.48 20.44
CA ALA A 583 -3.72 5.72 19.01
C ALA A 583 -4.63 4.68 18.35
N ARG A 584 -4.70 3.46 18.87
CA ARG A 584 -5.65 2.45 18.45
C ARG A 584 -7.10 2.95 18.50
N GLU A 585 -7.51 3.52 19.62
CA GLU A 585 -8.87 4.04 19.76
C GLU A 585 -9.14 5.21 18.83
N TRP A 586 -8.14 6.08 18.59
CA TRP A 586 -8.29 7.19 17.66
C TRP A 586 -8.57 6.70 16.25
N ASN A 587 -7.87 5.64 15.83
CA ASN A 587 -8.01 5.02 14.51
C ASN A 587 -9.35 4.28 14.38
N GLU A 588 -9.71 3.45 15.36
CA GLU A 588 -10.95 2.66 15.34
C GLU A 588 -12.21 3.54 15.32
N ARG A 589 -12.21 4.70 15.99
CA ARG A 589 -13.33 5.65 15.97
C ARG A 589 -13.71 6.11 14.55
N LEU A 590 -12.75 6.22 13.64
CA LEU A 590 -13.00 6.68 12.27
C LEU A 590 -13.95 5.76 11.47
N TYR A 591 -13.97 4.46 11.78
CA TYR A 591 -14.80 3.50 11.06
C TYR A 591 -15.84 2.78 11.94
N GLN A 592 -15.71 2.82 13.27
CA GLN A 592 -16.69 2.23 14.18
C GLN A 592 -17.80 3.22 14.59
N ALA A 593 -17.47 4.49 14.73
CA ALA A 593 -18.37 5.52 15.21
C ALA A 593 -18.17 6.82 14.43
N GLN A 594 -18.68 6.85 13.18
CA GLN A 594 -18.57 8.03 12.32
C GLN A 594 -19.31 9.22 12.97
N PRO A 595 -18.63 10.37 13.23
CA PRO A 595 -19.30 11.55 13.75
C PRO A 595 -20.25 12.11 12.67
N GLU A 596 -21.49 12.41 13.09
CA GLU A 596 -22.40 13.20 12.27
C GLU A 596 -22.22 14.67 12.62
N PHE A 597 -21.85 15.48 11.64
CA PHE A 597 -21.71 16.92 11.81
C PHE A 597 -22.98 17.65 11.41
N THR A 598 -23.37 18.61 12.26
CA THR A 598 -24.49 19.53 12.00
C THR A 598 -23.95 20.96 12.01
N ASP A 599 -24.32 21.75 11.00
CA ASP A 599 -23.96 23.16 10.94
C ASP A 599 -24.64 23.94 12.09
N LEU A 600 -23.84 24.54 12.94
CA LEU A 600 -24.30 25.59 13.88
C LEU A 600 -24.29 26.94 13.16
N LEU A 601 -23.29 27.15 12.32
CA LEU A 601 -23.13 28.33 11.47
C LEU A 601 -22.52 27.87 10.15
N PRO A 602 -23.29 27.86 9.04
CA PRO A 602 -22.81 27.33 7.77
C PRO A 602 -21.80 28.25 7.10
N THR A 603 -20.82 27.65 6.39
CA THR A 603 -19.89 28.34 5.50
C THR A 603 -20.60 28.83 4.22
N ALA A 604 -19.92 29.67 3.44
CA ALA A 604 -20.42 30.14 2.14
C ALA A 604 -20.66 29.00 1.13
N ILE A 605 -19.90 27.90 1.23
CA ILE A 605 -20.11 26.73 0.37
C ILE A 605 -21.41 26.01 0.69
N THR A 606 -21.71 25.83 1.97
CA THR A 606 -22.94 25.14 2.39
C THR A 606 -24.17 26.02 2.22
N LYS A 607 -24.14 27.21 2.82
CA LYS A 607 -25.21 28.21 2.74
C LYS A 607 -24.65 29.59 3.04
N ALA A 608 -24.39 30.37 2.01
CA ALA A 608 -23.88 31.74 2.17
C ALA A 608 -24.78 32.55 3.12
N GLY A 609 -24.14 33.21 4.09
CA GLY A 609 -24.80 34.07 5.05
C GLY A 609 -24.24 35.46 5.04
N THR A 610 -24.96 36.42 5.65
CA THR A 610 -24.51 37.79 5.76
C THR A 610 -23.54 37.96 6.92
N TRP A 611 -22.46 38.69 6.65
CA TRP A 611 -21.45 39.10 7.61
C TRP A 611 -21.38 40.63 7.67
N ARG A 612 -21.01 41.18 8.81
CA ARG A 612 -20.55 42.58 8.92
C ARG A 612 -19.04 42.60 8.81
N PHE A 613 -18.49 43.53 8.03
CA PHE A 613 -17.05 43.62 7.81
C PHE A 613 -16.55 45.06 7.74
N THR A 614 -15.29 45.22 8.07
CA THR A 614 -14.54 46.44 7.85
C THR A 614 -13.12 46.13 7.38
N THR A 615 -12.54 47.01 6.59
CA THR A 615 -11.14 46.97 6.14
C THR A 615 -10.27 48.00 6.84
N SER A 616 -10.85 48.74 7.78
CA SER A 616 -10.15 49.67 8.66
C SER A 616 -10.04 49.07 10.05
N THR A 617 -8.90 49.23 10.72
CA THR A 617 -8.66 48.72 12.08
C THR A 617 -9.79 49.13 13.01
N PRO A 618 -10.54 48.19 13.60
CA PRO A 618 -11.65 48.53 14.49
C PRO A 618 -11.18 48.98 15.88
N GLY A 619 -12.09 49.52 16.66
CA GLY A 619 -11.85 49.83 18.06
C GLY A 619 -11.60 48.58 18.93
N ALA A 620 -11.15 48.79 20.15
CA ALA A 620 -10.95 47.74 21.13
C ALA A 620 -12.25 46.93 21.35
N ASP A 621 -12.09 45.64 21.71
CA ASP A 621 -13.21 44.72 22.02
C ASP A 621 -14.12 44.40 20.82
N TRP A 622 -13.65 44.67 19.59
CA TRP A 622 -14.41 44.37 18.37
C TRP A 622 -14.82 42.90 18.22
N GLU A 623 -14.11 41.99 18.82
CA GLU A 623 -14.34 40.55 18.82
C GLU A 623 -15.41 40.10 19.86
N LYS A 624 -15.82 41.00 20.80
CA LYS A 624 -16.73 40.66 21.91
C LYS A 624 -18.19 40.83 21.53
N PRO A 625 -19.10 40.04 22.12
CA PRO A 625 -20.55 40.29 22.01
C PRO A 625 -20.91 41.69 22.49
N GLY A 626 -21.86 42.35 21.80
CA GLY A 626 -22.33 43.70 22.15
C GLY A 626 -21.49 44.85 21.59
N PHE A 627 -20.39 44.59 20.88
CA PHE A 627 -19.69 45.64 20.13
C PHE A 627 -20.62 46.21 19.07
N ASP A 628 -20.68 47.55 18.98
CA ASP A 628 -21.47 48.25 17.96
C ASP A 628 -20.75 48.21 16.60
N ALA A 629 -21.14 47.28 15.75
CA ALA A 629 -20.71 47.19 14.37
C ALA A 629 -21.72 47.78 13.37
N SER A 630 -22.61 48.67 13.80
CA SER A 630 -23.63 49.30 12.92
C SER A 630 -23.01 50.09 11.78
N GLY A 631 -21.81 50.67 11.99
CA GLY A 631 -21.04 51.39 10.98
C GLY A 631 -20.26 50.48 10.02
N TRP A 632 -20.25 49.14 10.19
CA TRP A 632 -19.56 48.23 9.29
C TRP A 632 -20.41 47.97 8.05
N LYS A 633 -19.73 47.57 6.95
CA LYS A 633 -20.41 47.12 5.73
C LYS A 633 -21.02 45.76 5.93
N GLU A 634 -22.08 45.45 5.20
CA GLU A 634 -22.60 44.08 5.08
C GLU A 634 -22.12 43.44 3.80
N GLY A 635 -21.78 42.15 3.86
CA GLY A 635 -21.34 41.34 2.73
C GLY A 635 -21.75 39.88 2.86
N THR A 636 -21.87 39.20 1.73
CA THR A 636 -22.12 37.79 1.67
C THR A 636 -20.82 37.02 1.99
N GLY A 637 -20.89 35.97 2.78
CA GLY A 637 -19.75 35.11 3.13
C GLY A 637 -18.96 34.60 1.93
N GLY A 638 -17.67 34.33 2.13
CA GLY A 638 -16.69 34.11 1.09
C GLY A 638 -16.07 35.45 0.63
N PHE A 639 -15.20 36.03 1.44
CA PHE A 639 -14.52 37.29 1.17
C PHE A 639 -13.17 37.03 0.51
N GLY A 640 -12.92 37.60 -0.66
CA GLY A 640 -11.63 37.39 -1.35
C GLY A 640 -11.62 37.85 -2.80
N THR A 641 -10.66 37.35 -3.56
CA THR A 641 -10.47 37.63 -4.99
C THR A 641 -10.63 36.39 -5.85
N GLU A 642 -11.08 36.58 -7.09
CA GLU A 642 -11.13 35.50 -8.07
C GLU A 642 -9.75 34.88 -8.30
N GLY A 643 -9.70 33.55 -8.54
CA GLY A 643 -8.46 32.83 -8.78
C GLY A 643 -7.86 32.16 -7.55
N THR A 644 -8.34 32.41 -6.33
CA THR A 644 -7.96 31.64 -5.15
C THR A 644 -8.54 30.23 -5.25
N PRO A 645 -7.71 29.16 -5.18
CA PRO A 645 -8.17 27.79 -5.33
C PRO A 645 -9.28 27.42 -4.32
N ASN A 646 -10.28 26.67 -4.77
CA ASN A 646 -11.38 26.15 -3.94
C ASN A 646 -12.17 27.21 -3.16
N SER A 647 -12.08 28.48 -3.56
CA SER A 647 -12.83 29.59 -2.99
C SER A 647 -14.22 29.73 -3.65
N ARG A 648 -15.17 30.27 -2.89
CA ARG A 648 -16.47 30.71 -3.37
C ARG A 648 -16.66 32.16 -2.98
N ILE A 649 -16.41 33.08 -3.93
CA ILE A 649 -16.47 34.51 -3.67
C ILE A 649 -17.93 34.97 -3.58
N GLY A 650 -18.32 35.46 -2.41
CA GLY A 650 -19.59 36.15 -2.16
C GLY A 650 -19.42 37.66 -2.07
N THR A 651 -18.27 38.12 -1.58
CA THR A 651 -17.92 39.55 -1.45
C THR A 651 -16.47 39.77 -1.84
N VAL A 652 -16.21 40.67 -2.74
CA VAL A 652 -14.84 41.02 -3.15
C VAL A 652 -14.12 41.74 -2.00
N TRP A 653 -12.97 41.19 -1.62
CA TRP A 653 -12.04 41.81 -0.66
C TRP A 653 -10.64 41.81 -1.26
N ASN A 654 -10.04 42.99 -1.40
CA ASN A 654 -8.74 43.20 -2.04
C ASN A 654 -7.84 44.19 -1.25
N THR A 655 -8.04 44.31 0.05
CA THR A 655 -7.22 45.13 0.96
C THR A 655 -6.32 44.22 1.82
N PRO A 656 -5.23 44.74 2.43
CA PRO A 656 -4.31 43.93 3.22
C PRO A 656 -4.93 43.24 4.43
N GLU A 657 -5.96 43.80 5.02
CA GLU A 657 -6.60 43.24 6.21
C GLU A 657 -8.12 43.36 6.13
N ILE A 658 -8.82 42.46 6.79
CA ILE A 658 -10.27 42.45 6.96
C ILE A 658 -10.66 41.97 8.35
N TRP A 659 -11.63 42.60 8.93
CA TRP A 659 -12.30 42.20 10.17
C TRP A 659 -13.74 41.84 9.86
N LEU A 660 -14.15 40.65 10.31
CA LEU A 660 -15.45 40.05 10.01
C LEU A 660 -16.17 39.73 11.31
N ARG A 661 -17.49 39.96 11.34
CA ARG A 661 -18.37 39.53 12.44
C ARG A 661 -19.64 38.90 11.88
N ARG A 662 -20.06 37.82 12.51
CA ARG A 662 -21.35 37.16 12.23
C ARG A 662 -22.00 36.74 13.51
N ASP A 663 -23.21 37.27 13.77
CA ASP A 663 -24.02 36.88 14.92
C ASP A 663 -24.92 35.70 14.54
N PHE A 664 -25.09 34.75 15.49
CA PHE A 664 -25.95 33.59 15.33
C PHE A 664 -26.64 33.26 16.66
N ARG A 665 -27.71 32.46 16.63
CA ARG A 665 -28.46 32.08 17.85
C ARG A 665 -28.47 30.59 18.03
N LEU A 666 -28.35 30.16 19.28
CA LEU A 666 -28.49 28.78 19.72
C LEU A 666 -29.65 28.68 20.71
N ASP A 667 -30.51 27.68 20.55
CA ASP A 667 -31.58 27.42 21.53
C ASP A 667 -31.00 26.86 22.82
N SER A 668 -29.95 26.06 22.71
CA SER A 668 -29.16 25.51 23.81
C SER A 668 -27.70 25.33 23.41
N VAL A 669 -26.78 25.26 24.37
CA VAL A 669 -25.38 24.89 24.05
C VAL A 669 -25.35 23.41 23.64
N PRO A 670 -24.87 23.07 22.44
CA PRO A 670 -24.83 21.69 21.98
C PRO A 670 -23.76 20.88 22.72
N THR A 671 -23.96 19.58 22.81
CA THR A 671 -22.97 18.64 23.32
C THR A 671 -22.29 17.93 22.16
N GLY A 672 -20.98 17.73 22.23
CA GLY A 672 -20.22 17.02 21.20
C GLY A 672 -18.90 17.73 20.85
N LEU A 673 -18.32 17.38 19.71
CA LEU A 673 -17.10 17.97 19.22
C LEU A 673 -17.42 19.27 18.45
N LEU A 674 -17.10 20.43 19.02
CA LEU A 674 -17.18 21.69 18.29
C LEU A 674 -16.02 21.80 17.31
N ALA A 675 -16.30 22.17 16.08
CA ALA A 675 -15.31 22.31 15.03
C ALA A 675 -15.53 23.61 14.24
N LEU A 676 -14.43 24.23 13.83
CA LEU A 676 -14.38 25.37 12.91
C LEU A 676 -14.13 24.84 11.50
N ASP A 677 -15.00 25.15 10.56
CA ASP A 677 -14.81 24.87 9.12
C ASP A 677 -14.36 26.18 8.47
N ILE A 678 -13.11 26.28 8.09
CA ILE A 678 -12.49 27.53 7.64
C ILE A 678 -11.61 27.35 6.41
N HIS A 679 -11.69 28.31 5.51
CA HIS A 679 -10.73 28.50 4.43
C HIS A 679 -10.15 29.92 4.53
N HIS A 680 -8.83 30.00 4.72
CA HIS A 680 -8.11 31.28 4.88
C HIS A 680 -6.89 31.33 3.97
N ASP A 681 -6.64 32.50 3.43
CA ASP A 681 -5.51 32.83 2.60
C ASP A 681 -5.25 34.37 2.76
N GLU A 682 -4.36 34.85 3.73
CA GLU A 682 -3.35 34.11 4.49
C GLU A 682 -3.73 33.99 6.00
N ASP A 683 -2.98 34.71 6.90
CA ASP A 683 -3.10 34.57 8.37
C ASP A 683 -4.50 34.90 8.88
N ALA A 684 -5.07 34.03 9.72
CA ALA A 684 -6.38 34.26 10.31
C ALA A 684 -6.40 34.04 11.82
N VAL A 685 -7.03 34.95 12.56
CA VAL A 685 -7.32 34.77 14.00
C VAL A 685 -8.83 34.76 14.20
N VAL A 686 -9.33 33.74 14.88
CA VAL A 686 -10.77 33.50 15.08
C VAL A 686 -11.15 33.61 16.54
N TYR A 687 -12.25 34.31 16.82
CA TYR A 687 -12.80 34.52 18.13
C TYR A 687 -14.26 34.05 18.20
N LEU A 688 -14.62 33.40 19.30
CA LEU A 688 -15.98 33.00 19.59
C LEU A 688 -16.40 33.69 20.91
N ASN A 689 -17.36 34.60 20.81
CA ASN A 689 -17.80 35.45 21.94
C ASN A 689 -16.65 36.19 22.66
N GLY A 690 -15.63 36.62 21.91
CA GLY A 690 -14.45 37.31 22.44
C GLY A 690 -13.33 36.38 22.95
N VAL A 691 -13.55 35.08 22.99
CA VAL A 691 -12.51 34.09 23.31
C VAL A 691 -11.77 33.70 22.01
N LYS A 692 -10.44 33.86 22.00
CA LYS A 692 -9.63 33.38 20.86
C LYS A 692 -9.66 31.86 20.80
N VAL A 693 -10.21 31.30 19.70
CA VAL A 693 -10.40 29.87 19.49
C VAL A 693 -9.49 29.27 18.43
N ALA A 694 -8.93 30.10 17.54
CA ALA A 694 -7.93 29.68 16.57
C ALA A 694 -6.97 30.82 16.23
N ASP A 695 -5.70 30.45 15.89
CA ASP A 695 -4.64 31.34 15.43
C ASP A 695 -3.93 30.57 14.31
N LEU A 696 -4.14 30.96 13.07
CA LEU A 696 -3.85 30.18 11.87
C LEU A 696 -2.89 30.97 10.98
N PRO A 697 -1.58 30.76 11.12
CA PRO A 697 -0.59 31.38 10.25
C PRO A 697 -0.58 30.76 8.86
N GLY A 698 -0.28 31.56 7.84
CA GLY A 698 -0.19 31.11 6.46
C GLY A 698 -1.56 30.90 5.82
N TYR A 699 -1.64 29.96 4.89
CA TYR A 699 -2.83 29.74 4.08
C TYR A 699 -3.28 28.28 4.08
N SER A 700 -4.56 28.05 3.84
CA SER A 700 -5.13 26.76 3.48
C SER A 700 -5.45 26.70 1.99
N THR A 701 -5.39 25.51 1.39
CA THR A 701 -5.73 25.31 -0.03
C THR A 701 -7.23 25.06 -0.27
N GLY A 702 -8.04 25.11 0.78
CA GLY A 702 -9.47 24.88 0.78
C GLY A 702 -10.02 24.89 2.21
N TYR A 703 -11.30 24.52 2.36
CA TYR A 703 -11.92 24.46 3.69
C TYR A 703 -11.33 23.32 4.54
N GLU A 704 -10.81 23.70 5.70
CA GLU A 704 -10.29 22.78 6.70
C GLU A 704 -11.25 22.71 7.90
N LEU A 705 -11.50 21.50 8.39
CA LEU A 705 -12.26 21.28 9.62
C LEU A 705 -11.29 21.18 10.80
N LEU A 706 -11.31 22.21 11.66
CA LEU A 706 -10.43 22.31 12.81
C LEU A 706 -11.22 22.02 14.09
N PRO A 707 -10.94 20.92 14.81
CA PRO A 707 -11.51 20.70 16.12
C PRO A 707 -11.12 21.82 17.09
N LEU A 708 -12.10 22.35 17.79
CA LEU A 708 -11.88 23.38 18.80
C LEU A 708 -11.80 22.74 20.20
N ASP A 709 -11.04 23.34 21.09
CA ASP A 709 -10.88 22.85 22.47
C ASP A 709 -12.12 23.06 23.35
N GLY A 710 -12.09 22.55 24.57
CA GLY A 710 -13.20 22.70 25.52
C GLY A 710 -13.54 24.13 25.85
N LYS A 711 -12.56 25.07 25.79
CA LYS A 711 -12.78 26.49 26.04
C LYS A 711 -13.69 27.15 24.99
N ALA A 712 -13.56 26.69 23.74
CA ALA A 712 -14.43 27.14 22.66
C ALA A 712 -15.89 26.70 22.87
N LEU A 713 -16.10 25.47 23.34
CA LEU A 713 -17.45 24.98 23.69
C LEU A 713 -18.03 25.72 24.90
N GLU A 714 -17.21 26.00 25.92
CA GLU A 714 -17.56 26.80 27.09
C GLU A 714 -17.90 28.26 26.74
N ALA A 715 -17.33 28.80 25.67
CA ALA A 715 -17.61 30.14 25.21
C ALA A 715 -19.02 30.30 24.59
N LEU A 716 -19.62 29.19 24.09
CA LEU A 716 -20.99 29.22 23.55
C LEU A 716 -22.05 29.45 24.62
N LYS A 717 -23.15 30.14 24.25
CA LYS A 717 -24.27 30.48 25.14
C LYS A 717 -25.60 30.13 24.49
N PRO A 718 -26.63 29.80 25.27
CA PRO A 718 -27.99 29.90 24.79
C PRO A 718 -28.29 31.34 24.38
N GLY A 719 -29.01 31.55 23.28
CA GLY A 719 -29.31 32.86 22.76
C GLY A 719 -28.25 33.34 21.74
N ALA A 720 -27.88 34.61 21.82
CA ALA A 720 -27.01 35.26 20.87
C ALA A 720 -25.52 34.90 21.07
N ASN A 721 -24.85 34.55 19.99
CA ASN A 721 -23.41 34.30 19.91
C ASN A 721 -22.80 35.05 18.74
N THR A 722 -21.51 35.36 18.80
CA THR A 722 -20.76 36.04 17.77
C THR A 722 -19.52 35.24 17.38
N LEU A 723 -19.36 34.97 16.08
CA LEU A 723 -18.10 34.54 15.47
C LEU A 723 -17.43 35.76 14.88
N ALA A 724 -16.18 36.06 15.27
CA ALA A 724 -15.40 37.18 14.80
C ALA A 724 -14.06 36.70 14.25
N ILE A 725 -13.62 37.29 13.11
CA ILE A 725 -12.41 36.86 12.42
C ILE A 725 -11.61 38.11 11.99
N HIS A 726 -10.30 38.07 12.22
CA HIS A 726 -9.34 38.95 11.59
C HIS A 726 -8.49 38.17 10.61
N CYS A 727 -8.45 38.58 9.35
CA CYS A 727 -7.61 37.95 8.34
C CYS A 727 -6.67 38.99 7.72
N LYS A 728 -5.40 38.57 7.56
CA LYS A 728 -4.33 39.42 7.02
C LYS A 728 -3.75 38.76 5.78
N GLN A 729 -3.81 39.55 4.67
CA GLN A 729 -3.23 39.18 3.39
C GLN A 729 -1.76 39.60 3.31
N THR A 730 -0.88 38.73 2.82
CA THR A 730 0.55 39.01 2.61
C THR A 730 0.98 38.86 1.16
N ARG A 731 0.57 37.78 0.47
CA ARG A 731 0.90 37.51 -0.94
C ARG A 731 0.02 36.39 -1.50
N GLY A 732 -0.01 36.28 -2.82
CA GLY A 732 -0.68 35.16 -3.50
C GLY A 732 -2.19 35.33 -3.62
N GLY A 733 -2.93 34.25 -3.37
CA GLY A 733 -4.39 34.27 -3.30
C GLY A 733 -4.91 35.13 -2.15
N GLN A 734 -6.20 35.38 -2.10
CA GLN A 734 -6.83 36.13 -1.00
C GLN A 734 -8.22 35.60 -0.73
N TYR A 735 -8.43 35.01 0.46
CA TYR A 735 -9.73 34.47 0.83
C TYR A 735 -9.90 34.31 2.33
N ILE A 736 -11.10 34.52 2.80
CA ILE A 736 -11.55 34.15 4.14
C ILE A 736 -13.03 33.81 4.17
N ASP A 737 -13.37 32.64 4.67
CA ASP A 737 -14.72 32.25 5.07
C ASP A 737 -14.65 31.20 6.18
N ALA A 738 -15.64 31.21 7.07
CA ALA A 738 -15.70 30.22 8.14
C ALA A 738 -17.13 29.89 8.57
N GLY A 739 -17.28 28.69 9.16
CA GLY A 739 -18.49 28.20 9.80
C GLY A 739 -18.17 27.42 11.07
N LEU A 740 -19.19 27.06 11.81
CA LEU A 740 -19.10 26.23 13.02
C LEU A 740 -19.97 24.98 12.84
N LEU A 741 -19.42 23.84 13.23
CA LEU A 741 -20.14 22.56 13.24
C LEU A 741 -20.07 21.91 14.60
N ILE A 742 -21.06 21.09 14.93
CA ILE A 742 -21.04 20.19 16.08
C ILE A 742 -21.08 18.75 15.60
N GLY A 743 -20.10 17.96 15.99
CA GLY A 743 -20.02 16.52 15.75
C GLY A 743 -20.65 15.74 16.90
N ILE A 744 -21.65 14.94 16.59
CA ILE A 744 -22.28 14.01 17.54
C ILE A 744 -21.86 12.60 17.18
N THR A 745 -21.20 11.92 18.08
CA THR A 745 -20.88 10.50 17.92
C THR A 745 -22.04 9.69 18.48
N LYS A 746 -22.80 9.02 17.62
CA LYS A 746 -23.77 8.03 18.07
C LYS A 746 -22.99 6.79 18.54
N GLN A 747 -23.01 6.48 19.84
CA GLN A 747 -22.60 5.15 20.29
C GLN A 747 -23.52 4.13 19.62
N LYS A 748 -22.94 3.19 18.86
CA LYS A 748 -23.67 1.97 18.50
C LYS A 748 -23.96 1.24 19.81
N ASP A 749 -25.22 1.00 20.08
CA ASP A 749 -25.61 0.04 21.13
C ASP A 749 -24.87 -1.28 20.84
N ARG A 750 -24.19 -1.77 21.87
CA ARG A 750 -23.34 -2.98 21.81
C ARG A 750 -24.17 -4.22 21.57
#